data_9f74709c55338a83c7c39ffc245da9ce
#
_entry.id   9f74709c55338a83c7c39ffc245da9ce
#
_cell.length_a   1.000
_cell.length_b   1.000
_cell.length_c   1.000
_cell.angle_alpha   90.00
_cell.angle_beta   90.00
_cell.angle_gamma   90.00
#
_symmetry.space_group_name_H-M   'P 1'
#
loop_
_entity.id
_entity.type
_entity.pdbx_description
1 polymer ?
#
loop_
_entity_poly.entity_id
_entity_poly.type
_entity_poly.pdbx_seq_one_letter_code
_entity_poly.pdbx_strand_id
1 'polypeptide(L)'
;MGLPTLLKKGALLPGMGEKKEYLDTFIAIDYIMDWFKKRLDSSIKSTDINDRVIILESQTGSGKSTTFPTELYLRFNKLLKGNIICTQPRVVTTISIPLTIANIDAYKKENRKDGTGIEFGKNLGYATKEYIKKPLERGILFCTIGVLLQYLKNMDRDIFLKKYKVIILDEAHSRSLNLDVIFYYMKKLFDTTPIDKCPYLVITSATLDVNKYATYFKTKTIFKVTGTSYPITDNYSKYDVENIIDTAIETVKKIHLENEKDDILSSDIVIFIPSQSFIKKLKEKLIELNITLKRKILPIALDSTIFKESNIDYQNVFTEITKLKLEDSNEKPTRKIIIGTNAIETGITIESLKYCIDLGLVNQLEYNPIVNSNILMIKPVTKAMSQQRRGRVGRIQPGKFYPMYTKKVYDSLLNIQYPEILSDDITIPILNIIIVKYEDTIKEYTDQPLYEILYLDKNKYENIKFLKNIDINDLELLDNPSNIAITSSLEKLYLLGVVYANGYPTQLGLLVNKIRSLSLENIKMILSGYNYGCNISDLITIACFIQTSKQTIILSKFKSFNGQFESSSDLKNINLLKSRLFISCEFIDFLLFFYSLKNIIMSSNNDIDTIKEFCLQNQVNYNGIMTFIENRDEIIRDFLFNMNMNPFANSHINVYNLLNSYNTNQNLFEESIEEIIKIKKCIYEGYKLNVATYNIEKNVYISNFNGHQIEANSYLLKNFPLLNSGKKFIDTKPKHIIYDSLIIKQNFNSEYTFSIANCVSILSGYIDIDPTFI
;
A
#
# COMPACT_ATOMS: atom_id res chain seq x y z
N MET A 1 -16.83 13.06 29.50
CA MET A 1 -15.78 12.12 29.94
C MET A 1 -14.47 12.87 29.96
N GLY A 2 -13.74 12.87 31.08
CA GLY A 2 -12.46 13.56 31.22
C GLY A 2 -11.41 13.03 30.27
N LEU A 3 -10.33 13.77 30.07
CA LEU A 3 -9.12 13.36 29.35
C LEU A 3 -8.86 11.86 29.59
N PRO A 4 -8.61 11.08 28.55
CA PRO A 4 -8.37 9.65 28.74
C PRO A 4 -7.30 9.46 29.80
N THR A 5 -7.57 8.61 30.77
CA THR A 5 -6.73 8.24 31.92
C THR A 5 -5.34 7.66 31.49
N LEU A 6 -5.10 7.57 30.20
CA LEU A 6 -3.93 7.02 29.52
C LEU A 6 -2.65 7.88 29.62
N LEU A 7 -2.72 9.08 30.17
CA LEU A 7 -1.60 10.03 30.17
C LEU A 7 -0.89 10.17 31.53
N LYS A 8 -1.04 9.24 32.42
CA LYS A 8 -0.42 9.33 33.75
C LYS A 8 0.75 8.37 33.91
N LYS A 9 1.92 8.68 33.44
CA LYS A 9 3.23 8.28 34.00
C LYS A 9 4.39 8.36 33.01
N GLY A 10 5.37 9.11 33.38
CA GLY A 10 6.81 8.96 33.21
C GLY A 10 7.49 9.30 31.88
N ALA A 11 8.19 10.45 31.80
CA ALA A 11 9.13 10.76 30.72
C ALA A 11 10.58 10.86 31.24
N LEU A 12 11.57 10.48 30.40
CA LEU A 12 13.01 10.72 30.67
C LEU A 12 13.46 12.03 30.03
N LEU A 13 14.13 12.87 30.81
CA LEU A 13 14.66 14.14 30.34
C LEU A 13 16.00 13.96 29.61
N PRO A 14 16.28 14.73 28.52
CA PRO A 14 17.60 14.74 27.89
C PRO A 14 18.67 15.29 28.84
N GLY A 15 19.78 14.58 28.97
CA GLY A 15 20.95 15.03 29.70
C GLY A 15 21.01 14.65 31.19
N MET A 16 20.05 13.92 31.73
CA MET A 16 20.16 13.30 33.05
C MET A 16 20.91 11.98 32.97
N GLY A 17 22.02 11.87 33.64
CA GLY A 17 22.75 10.62 33.87
C GLY A 17 21.87 9.57 34.56
N GLU A 18 22.31 8.34 34.61
CA GLU A 18 21.64 7.06 34.92
C GLU A 18 20.57 6.98 36.04
N LYS A 19 20.14 8.06 36.68
CA LYS A 19 18.99 8.09 37.56
C LYS A 19 17.70 8.30 36.77
N LYS A 20 17.00 7.20 36.55
CA LYS A 20 15.65 7.13 35.92
C LYS A 20 14.60 7.76 36.86
N GLU A 21 14.42 9.06 36.82
CA GLU A 21 13.22 9.70 37.36
C GLU A 21 12.13 9.70 36.27
N TYR A 22 11.07 8.96 36.52
CA TYR A 22 9.88 8.94 35.65
C TYR A 22 9.01 10.15 36.00
N LEU A 23 8.90 11.08 35.07
CA LEU A 23 7.96 12.19 35.14
C LEU A 23 6.56 11.73 34.68
N ASP A 24 5.52 12.35 35.25
CA ASP A 24 4.14 12.16 34.78
C ASP A 24 4.05 12.62 33.33
N THR A 25 3.23 11.95 32.50
CA THR A 25 3.16 12.21 31.04
C THR A 25 2.70 13.64 30.73
N PHE A 26 1.90 14.27 31.58
CA PHE A 26 1.58 15.70 31.46
C PHE A 26 2.81 16.57 31.62
N ILE A 27 3.66 16.26 32.56
CA ILE A 27 4.94 16.97 32.78
C ILE A 27 5.86 16.77 31.59
N ALA A 28 5.84 15.57 30.94
CA ALA A 28 6.63 15.30 29.76
C ALA A 28 6.19 16.12 28.54
N ILE A 29 4.88 16.21 28.31
CA ILE A 29 4.34 17.06 27.24
C ILE A 29 4.67 18.52 27.52
N ASP A 30 4.46 18.98 28.73
CA ASP A 30 4.79 20.36 29.11
C ASP A 30 6.27 20.66 28.90
N TYR A 31 7.16 19.73 29.22
CA TYR A 31 8.60 19.90 28.98
C TYR A 31 8.93 20.00 27.48
N ILE A 32 8.30 19.17 26.65
CA ILE A 32 8.46 19.27 25.19
C ILE A 32 7.86 20.60 24.68
N MET A 33 6.72 21.01 25.22
CA MET A 33 6.09 22.29 24.86
C MET A 33 6.95 23.49 25.30
N ASP A 34 7.61 23.43 26.44
CA ASP A 34 8.59 24.45 26.89
C ASP A 34 9.81 24.49 25.97
N TRP A 35 10.26 23.35 25.46
CA TRP A 35 11.31 23.28 24.44
C TRP A 35 10.90 24.04 23.18
N PHE A 36 9.65 23.80 22.66
CA PHE A 36 9.09 24.53 21.51
C PHE A 36 8.94 26.02 21.82
N LYS A 37 8.42 26.39 22.99
CA LYS A 37 8.21 27.76 23.39
C LYS A 37 9.50 28.58 23.32
N LYS A 38 10.59 28.07 23.92
CA LYS A 38 11.88 28.71 23.90
C LYS A 38 12.41 29.00 22.50
N ARG A 39 12.08 28.14 21.50
CA ARG A 39 12.56 28.25 20.12
C ARG A 39 11.63 29.06 19.22
N LEU A 40 10.37 29.11 19.54
CA LEU A 40 9.39 29.91 18.82
C LEU A 40 9.36 31.38 19.29
N ASP A 41 9.62 31.64 20.57
CA ASP A 41 9.68 32.98 21.17
C ASP A 41 11.01 33.67 20.94
N SER A 42 12.08 32.96 20.61
CA SER A 42 13.41 33.55 20.52
C SER A 42 13.53 34.47 19.29
N SER A 43 13.98 35.70 19.54
CA SER A 43 14.44 36.65 18.51
C SER A 43 15.76 36.18 17.84
N ILE A 44 16.42 35.16 18.40
CA ILE A 44 17.66 34.59 17.91
C ILE A 44 17.35 33.50 16.91
N LYS A 45 17.77 33.70 15.66
CA LYS A 45 17.69 32.66 14.62
C LYS A 45 18.65 31.54 14.96
N SER A 46 18.11 30.35 15.24
CA SER A 46 18.93 29.18 15.49
C SER A 46 19.56 28.67 14.20
N THR A 47 20.84 28.36 14.27
CA THR A 47 21.62 27.71 13.22
C THR A 47 21.92 26.24 13.54
N ASP A 48 21.45 25.76 14.71
CA ASP A 48 21.71 24.39 15.19
C ASP A 48 20.57 23.45 14.79
N ILE A 49 20.92 22.32 14.19
CA ILE A 49 19.98 21.23 13.83
C ILE A 49 19.25 20.68 15.07
N ASN A 50 19.88 20.72 16.25
CA ASN A 50 19.28 20.31 17.51
C ASN A 50 18.05 21.15 17.91
N ASP A 51 17.91 22.33 17.32
CA ASP A 51 16.74 23.19 17.51
C ASP A 51 15.63 22.96 16.50
N ARG A 52 15.80 22.03 15.55
CA ARG A 52 14.83 21.74 14.49
C ARG A 52 14.43 20.29 14.40
N VAL A 53 15.30 19.34 14.74
CA VAL A 53 15.03 17.91 14.65
C VAL A 53 14.91 17.29 16.04
N ILE A 54 13.75 16.67 16.29
CA ILE A 54 13.39 16.04 17.55
C ILE A 54 13.08 14.58 17.30
N ILE A 55 13.58 13.71 18.17
CA ILE A 55 13.22 12.31 18.18
C ILE A 55 12.42 12.02 19.44
N LEU A 56 11.21 11.49 19.27
CA LEU A 56 10.29 11.15 20.35
C LEU A 56 10.13 9.63 20.44
N GLU A 57 10.84 9.02 21.36
CA GLU A 57 10.67 7.62 21.70
C GLU A 57 9.48 7.47 22.64
N SER A 58 8.44 6.76 22.22
CA SER A 58 7.26 6.58 23.06
C SER A 58 6.54 5.28 22.77
N GLN A 59 6.05 4.61 23.81
CA GLN A 59 5.27 3.39 23.68
C GLN A 59 3.92 3.66 23.00
N THR A 60 3.32 2.60 22.44
CA THR A 60 1.95 2.67 21.91
C THR A 60 0.95 3.06 23.00
N GLY A 61 0.01 3.97 22.67
CA GLY A 61 -0.99 4.46 23.64
C GLY A 61 -0.53 5.64 24.50
N SER A 62 0.67 6.18 24.31
CA SER A 62 1.18 7.35 25.06
C SER A 62 0.60 8.70 24.61
N GLY A 63 -0.33 8.74 23.65
CA GLY A 63 -0.90 9.99 23.11
C GLY A 63 -0.02 10.71 22.09
N LYS A 64 1.06 10.08 21.60
CA LYS A 64 1.98 10.67 20.59
C LYS A 64 1.28 11.12 19.31
N SER A 65 0.29 10.35 18.85
CA SER A 65 -0.45 10.60 17.60
C SER A 65 -1.64 11.54 17.79
N THR A 66 -2.18 11.64 19.01
CA THR A 66 -3.39 12.44 19.31
C THR A 66 -3.07 13.68 20.12
N THR A 67 -2.50 13.51 21.31
CA THR A 67 -2.30 14.60 22.26
C THR A 67 -1.16 15.53 21.83
N PHE A 68 -0.04 14.98 21.39
CA PHE A 68 1.14 15.78 21.05
C PHE A 68 0.87 16.79 19.91
N PRO A 69 0.40 16.42 18.71
CA PRO A 69 0.12 17.37 17.63
C PRO A 69 -0.97 18.38 18.01
N THR A 70 -1.96 17.95 18.79
CA THR A 70 -3.08 18.80 19.24
C THR A 70 -2.62 19.87 20.23
N GLU A 71 -1.90 19.49 21.27
CA GLU A 71 -1.34 20.44 22.27
C GLU A 71 -0.35 21.42 21.62
N LEU A 72 0.48 20.94 20.69
CA LEU A 72 1.40 21.77 19.93
C LEU A 72 0.65 22.86 19.15
N TYR A 73 -0.41 22.49 18.45
CA TYR A 73 -1.24 23.44 17.74
C TYR A 73 -1.96 24.42 18.70
N LEU A 74 -2.64 23.92 19.71
CA LEU A 74 -3.42 24.73 20.63
C LEU A 74 -2.56 25.77 21.36
N ARG A 75 -1.34 25.42 21.77
CA ARG A 75 -0.44 26.33 22.48
C ARG A 75 0.29 27.31 21.57
N PHE A 76 0.61 26.91 20.32
CA PHE A 76 1.56 27.68 19.49
C PHE A 76 1.03 28.07 18.09
N ASN A 77 -0.26 27.90 17.77
CA ASN A 77 -0.79 28.23 16.43
C ASN A 77 -0.49 29.66 15.97
N LYS A 78 -0.47 30.62 16.89
CA LYS A 78 -0.16 32.04 16.60
C LYS A 78 1.33 32.25 16.28
N LEU A 79 2.22 31.50 16.95
CA LEU A 79 3.68 31.62 16.80
C LEU A 79 4.19 30.82 15.60
N LEU A 80 3.65 29.63 15.34
CA LEU A 80 4.06 28.76 14.24
C LEU A 80 3.87 29.37 12.87
N LYS A 81 2.86 30.23 12.68
CA LYS A 81 2.53 30.92 11.42
C LYS A 81 2.40 29.98 10.19
N GLY A 82 2.07 28.70 10.42
CA GLY A 82 1.89 27.68 9.37
C GLY A 82 1.22 26.43 9.90
N ASN A 83 1.11 25.42 9.04
CA ASN A 83 0.43 24.18 9.37
C ASN A 83 1.38 23.17 10.05
N ILE A 84 0.77 22.26 10.81
CA ILE A 84 1.37 21.02 11.27
C ILE A 84 0.91 19.91 10.33
N ILE A 85 1.82 19.11 9.80
CA ILE A 85 1.52 17.90 9.06
C ILE A 85 1.98 16.68 9.85
N CYS A 86 1.10 15.70 10.04
CA CYS A 86 1.36 14.49 10.79
C CYS A 86 1.12 13.27 9.89
N THR A 87 2.16 12.46 9.66
CA THR A 87 2.00 11.26 8.84
C THR A 87 1.47 10.09 9.65
N GLN A 88 0.72 9.23 8.97
CA GLN A 88 0.26 7.94 9.48
C GLN A 88 0.56 6.85 8.46
N PRO A 89 0.96 5.63 8.89
CA PRO A 89 1.30 4.55 7.97
C PRO A 89 0.07 3.94 7.27
N ARG A 90 -1.14 4.12 7.83
CA ARG A 90 -2.37 3.50 7.34
C ARG A 90 -3.47 4.51 7.09
N VAL A 91 -4.27 4.27 6.04
CA VAL A 91 -5.44 5.09 5.70
C VAL A 91 -6.42 5.19 6.88
N VAL A 92 -6.75 4.06 7.50
CA VAL A 92 -7.69 4.01 8.64
C VAL A 92 -7.25 4.91 9.79
N THR A 93 -5.97 4.85 10.19
CA THR A 93 -5.45 5.73 11.26
C THR A 93 -5.40 7.19 10.84
N THR A 94 -5.10 7.46 9.58
CA THR A 94 -5.09 8.83 9.02
C THR A 94 -6.46 9.49 9.14
N ILE A 95 -7.55 8.73 8.99
CA ILE A 95 -8.92 9.22 9.07
C ILE A 95 -9.44 9.21 10.51
N SER A 96 -9.24 8.10 11.25
CA SER A 96 -9.84 7.93 12.57
C SER A 96 -9.22 8.82 13.66
N ILE A 97 -7.92 9.09 13.60
CA ILE A 97 -7.25 9.93 14.61
C ILE A 97 -7.82 11.35 14.66
N PRO A 98 -7.91 12.11 13.54
CA PRO A 98 -8.51 13.45 13.60
C PRO A 98 -9.98 13.44 14.01
N LEU A 99 -10.76 12.44 13.61
CA LEU A 99 -12.15 12.28 14.09
C LEU A 99 -12.21 12.05 15.60
N THR A 100 -11.33 11.23 16.13
CA THR A 100 -11.22 11.01 17.59
C THR A 100 -10.83 12.31 18.32
N ILE A 101 -9.85 13.06 17.81
CA ILE A 101 -9.40 14.34 18.39
C ILE A 101 -10.57 15.34 18.44
N ALA A 102 -11.35 15.45 17.36
CA ALA A 102 -12.49 16.37 17.27
C ALA A 102 -13.60 16.05 18.29
N ASN A 103 -13.71 14.79 18.71
CA ASN A 103 -14.70 14.35 19.68
C ASN A 103 -14.25 14.48 21.16
N ILE A 104 -12.99 14.87 21.41
CA ILE A 104 -12.49 15.09 22.78
C ILE A 104 -12.97 16.44 23.28
N ASP A 105 -13.85 16.45 24.31
CA ASP A 105 -14.47 17.66 24.83
C ASP A 105 -13.45 18.70 25.32
N ALA A 106 -12.33 18.27 25.90
CA ALA A 106 -11.28 19.16 26.37
C ALA A 106 -10.62 19.99 25.23
N TYR A 107 -10.74 19.58 23.98
CA TYR A 107 -10.19 20.29 22.82
C TYR A 107 -11.21 21.14 22.09
N LYS A 108 -12.48 21.10 22.44
CA LYS A 108 -13.52 21.95 21.87
C LYS A 108 -13.37 23.38 22.34
N LYS A 109 -13.61 24.33 21.44
CA LYS A 109 -13.45 25.78 21.71
C LYS A 109 -14.25 26.25 22.93
N GLU A 110 -15.48 25.75 23.07
CA GLU A 110 -16.41 26.07 24.16
C GLU A 110 -15.88 25.69 25.54
N ASN A 111 -15.01 24.69 25.64
CA ASN A 111 -14.45 24.16 26.88
C ASN A 111 -13.08 24.75 27.22
N ARG A 112 -12.57 25.71 26.42
CA ARG A 112 -11.24 26.28 26.61
C ARG A 112 -11.28 27.77 26.92
N LYS A 113 -10.62 28.15 28.04
CA LYS A 113 -10.56 29.53 28.51
C LYS A 113 -9.83 30.50 27.56
N ASP A 114 -8.90 30.00 26.77
CA ASP A 114 -8.09 30.78 25.82
C ASP A 114 -8.81 31.05 24.48
N GLY A 115 -10.02 30.55 24.33
CA GLY A 115 -10.84 30.69 23.11
C GLY A 115 -10.28 29.97 21.88
N THR A 116 -9.21 29.18 22.06
CA THR A 116 -8.69 28.28 21.01
C THR A 116 -9.43 26.96 21.07
N GLY A 117 -9.52 26.25 19.94
CA GLY A 117 -10.16 24.95 19.92
C GLY A 117 -9.90 24.21 18.63
N ILE A 118 -10.22 22.92 18.65
CA ILE A 118 -10.14 22.02 17.49
C ILE A 118 -11.53 21.86 16.88
N GLU A 119 -11.61 22.06 15.57
CA GLU A 119 -12.82 21.90 14.79
C GLU A 119 -12.49 21.17 13.48
N PHE A 120 -13.13 19.99 13.29
CA PHE A 120 -12.91 19.16 12.12
C PHE A 120 -13.39 19.86 10.84
N GLY A 121 -12.56 19.85 9.79
CA GLY A 121 -12.81 20.56 8.54
C GLY A 121 -12.35 22.02 8.56
N LYS A 122 -12.19 22.64 9.73
CA LYS A 122 -11.74 24.04 9.86
C LYS A 122 -10.23 24.12 10.12
N ASN A 123 -9.75 23.61 11.24
CA ASN A 123 -8.33 23.59 11.61
C ASN A 123 -7.78 22.19 11.90
N LEU A 124 -8.57 21.17 11.65
CA LEU A 124 -8.18 19.76 11.73
C LEU A 124 -8.73 19.03 10.51
N GLY A 125 -7.91 18.23 9.86
CA GLY A 125 -8.34 17.47 8.69
C GLY A 125 -7.40 16.33 8.36
N TYR A 126 -7.73 15.62 7.28
CA TYR A 126 -6.91 14.52 6.77
C TYR A 126 -6.75 14.56 5.26
N ALA A 127 -5.74 13.85 4.77
CA ALA A 127 -5.50 13.59 3.35
C ALA A 127 -4.91 12.19 3.17
N THR A 128 -5.64 11.36 2.45
CA THR A 128 -5.18 10.08 1.94
C THR A 128 -5.15 10.12 0.42
N LYS A 129 -4.81 9.03 -0.24
CA LYS A 129 -4.92 8.92 -1.69
C LYS A 129 -6.37 9.08 -2.15
N GLU A 130 -7.32 8.44 -1.46
CA GLU A 130 -8.73 8.34 -1.85
C GLU A 130 -9.61 9.41 -1.19
N TYR A 131 -9.31 9.77 0.05
CA TYR A 131 -10.15 10.64 0.87
C TYR A 131 -9.41 11.88 1.33
N ILE A 132 -9.93 13.06 0.98
CA ILE A 132 -9.29 14.33 1.31
C ILE A 132 -10.31 15.25 1.99
N LYS A 133 -10.01 15.64 3.22
CA LYS A 133 -10.71 16.73 3.93
C LYS A 133 -9.68 17.62 4.62
N LYS A 134 -9.05 18.50 3.83
CA LYS A 134 -8.02 19.41 4.33
C LYS A 134 -8.66 20.50 5.22
N PRO A 135 -7.93 20.98 6.25
CA PRO A 135 -8.39 22.13 7.03
C PRO A 135 -8.50 23.39 6.15
N LEU A 136 -9.57 24.15 6.35
CA LEU A 136 -9.82 25.42 5.63
C LEU A 136 -8.91 26.53 6.13
N GLU A 137 -8.58 26.52 7.42
CA GLU A 137 -7.68 27.46 8.07
C GLU A 137 -6.33 26.79 8.37
N ARG A 138 -5.38 27.55 8.95
CA ARG A 138 -4.15 26.96 9.48
C ARG A 138 -4.49 25.99 10.60
N GLY A 139 -3.90 24.81 10.53
CA GLY A 139 -4.23 23.74 11.46
C GLY A 139 -3.35 22.50 11.34
N ILE A 140 -3.92 21.37 11.72
CA ILE A 140 -3.28 20.08 11.70
C ILE A 140 -3.83 19.27 10.52
N LEU A 141 -2.94 18.81 9.66
CA LEU A 141 -3.25 17.89 8.57
C LEU A 141 -2.67 16.52 8.89
N PHE A 142 -3.51 15.54 9.14
CA PHE A 142 -3.09 14.13 9.13
C PHE A 142 -3.03 13.63 7.70
N CYS A 143 -1.96 12.94 7.32
CA CYS A 143 -1.87 12.39 5.98
C CYS A 143 -1.16 11.04 5.96
N THR A 144 -1.36 10.27 4.91
CA THR A 144 -0.54 9.08 4.69
C THR A 144 0.88 9.48 4.29
N ILE A 145 1.85 8.59 4.54
CA ILE A 145 3.26 8.78 4.19
C ILE A 145 3.40 9.12 2.69
N GLY A 146 2.65 8.42 1.83
CA GLY A 146 2.65 8.66 0.38
C GLY A 146 2.19 10.07 0.00
N VAL A 147 1.22 10.65 0.72
CA VAL A 147 0.75 12.03 0.46
C VAL A 147 1.82 13.05 0.84
N LEU A 148 2.52 12.88 1.96
CA LEU A 148 3.63 13.78 2.31
C LEU A 148 4.76 13.69 1.28
N LEU A 149 5.11 12.47 0.83
CA LEU A 149 6.13 12.29 -0.22
C LEU A 149 5.72 13.03 -1.50
N GLN A 150 4.45 12.99 -1.90
CA GLN A 150 3.97 13.74 -3.05
C GLN A 150 4.06 15.25 -2.86
N TYR A 151 3.80 15.76 -1.66
CA TYR A 151 4.00 17.18 -1.40
C TYR A 151 5.47 17.59 -1.49
N LEU A 152 6.39 16.77 -1.00
CA LEU A 152 7.83 17.01 -1.10
C LEU A 152 8.33 16.95 -2.56
N LYS A 153 7.74 16.09 -3.40
CA LYS A 153 8.14 15.92 -4.81
C LYS A 153 7.58 17.00 -5.74
N ASN A 154 6.32 17.41 -5.52
CA ASN A 154 5.57 18.17 -6.53
C ASN A 154 5.26 19.61 -6.12
N MET A 155 5.45 19.97 -4.86
CA MET A 155 5.24 21.34 -4.39
C MET A 155 6.55 22.12 -4.48
N ASP A 156 6.47 23.34 -4.98
CA ASP A 156 7.60 24.26 -4.90
C ASP A 156 8.14 24.33 -3.47
N ARG A 157 9.46 24.31 -3.34
CA ARG A 157 10.16 24.24 -2.05
C ARG A 157 9.81 25.41 -1.13
N ASP A 158 9.80 26.64 -1.65
CA ASP A 158 9.51 27.82 -0.85
C ASP A 158 8.04 27.85 -0.42
N ILE A 159 7.13 27.39 -1.28
CA ILE A 159 5.71 27.23 -0.94
C ILE A 159 5.55 26.17 0.16
N PHE A 160 6.24 25.02 0.07
CA PHE A 160 6.21 23.99 1.10
C PHE A 160 6.72 24.51 2.45
N LEU A 161 7.88 25.18 2.49
CA LEU A 161 8.48 25.75 3.68
C LEU A 161 7.62 26.87 4.32
N LYS A 162 6.90 27.64 3.52
CA LYS A 162 5.95 28.64 4.03
C LYS A 162 4.72 27.98 4.63
N LYS A 163 4.22 26.91 4.01
CA LYS A 163 2.96 26.26 4.37
C LYS A 163 3.06 25.35 5.59
N TYR A 164 4.12 24.56 5.68
CA TYR A 164 4.31 23.56 6.74
C TYR A 164 5.47 23.95 7.65
N LYS A 165 5.17 24.22 8.94
CA LYS A 165 6.17 24.63 9.93
C LYS A 165 6.57 23.50 10.87
N VAL A 166 5.75 22.46 10.98
CA VAL A 166 6.05 21.26 11.75
C VAL A 166 5.68 20.04 10.91
N ILE A 167 6.59 19.10 10.80
CA ILE A 167 6.42 17.81 10.15
C ILE A 167 6.60 16.73 11.21
N ILE A 168 5.56 15.95 11.47
CA ILE A 168 5.57 14.83 12.40
C ILE A 168 5.54 13.55 11.60
N LEU A 169 6.63 12.78 11.63
CA LEU A 169 6.74 11.46 11.04
C LEU A 169 6.40 10.42 12.10
N ASP A 170 5.11 10.06 12.17
CA ASP A 170 4.63 9.13 13.19
C ASP A 170 4.85 7.68 12.78
N GLU A 171 5.02 6.81 13.79
CA GLU A 171 5.32 5.38 13.64
C GLU A 171 6.56 5.11 12.75
N ALA A 172 7.64 5.89 12.95
CA ALA A 172 8.85 5.84 12.13
C ALA A 172 9.52 4.46 12.09
N HIS A 173 9.24 3.61 13.07
CA HIS A 173 9.73 2.23 13.12
C HIS A 173 9.12 1.32 12.04
N SER A 174 8.06 1.75 11.36
CA SER A 174 7.47 1.00 10.24
C SER A 174 8.43 0.87 9.05
N ARG A 175 9.38 1.80 8.89
CA ARG A 175 10.46 1.79 7.90
C ARG A 175 9.98 1.39 6.50
N SER A 176 8.82 1.94 6.08
CA SER A 176 8.32 1.75 4.72
C SER A 176 9.23 2.45 3.69
N LEU A 177 9.24 1.97 2.45
CA LEU A 177 10.01 2.56 1.35
C LEU A 177 9.81 4.07 1.22
N ASN A 178 8.55 4.51 1.21
CA ASN A 178 8.21 5.93 1.10
C ASN A 178 8.72 6.74 2.29
N LEU A 179 8.75 6.16 3.49
CA LEU A 179 9.25 6.83 4.68
C LEU A 179 10.77 7.00 4.62
N ASP A 180 11.50 6.00 4.18
CA ASP A 180 12.95 6.09 4.01
C ASP A 180 13.33 7.12 2.93
N VAL A 181 12.56 7.21 1.85
CA VAL A 181 12.69 8.28 0.86
C VAL A 181 12.40 9.65 1.47
N ILE A 182 11.37 9.79 2.33
CA ILE A 182 11.09 11.05 3.04
C ILE A 182 12.24 11.43 3.96
N PHE A 183 12.85 10.49 4.69
CA PHE A 183 14.05 10.79 5.50
C PHE A 183 15.16 11.38 4.63
N TYR A 184 15.38 10.83 3.45
CA TYR A 184 16.36 11.35 2.51
C TYR A 184 16.00 12.78 2.04
N TYR A 185 14.74 13.02 1.63
CA TYR A 185 14.27 14.36 1.26
C TYR A 185 14.44 15.37 2.40
N MET A 186 14.08 14.98 3.61
CA MET A 186 14.22 15.84 4.79
C MET A 186 15.69 16.13 5.08
N LYS A 187 16.57 15.13 5.01
CA LYS A 187 18.02 15.35 5.20
C LYS A 187 18.55 16.35 4.16
N LYS A 188 18.25 16.16 2.88
CA LYS A 188 18.64 17.09 1.81
C LYS A 188 18.06 18.49 2.04
N LEU A 189 16.81 18.59 2.49
CA LEU A 189 16.19 19.87 2.83
C LEU A 189 16.99 20.60 3.92
N PHE A 190 17.40 19.90 4.98
CA PHE A 190 18.22 20.48 6.06
C PHE A 190 19.64 20.81 5.62
N ASP A 191 20.24 20.02 4.75
CA ASP A 191 21.60 20.25 4.23
C ASP A 191 21.67 21.44 3.26
N THR A 192 20.57 21.74 2.55
CA THR A 192 20.53 22.76 1.48
C THR A 192 19.74 24.02 1.82
N THR A 193 19.07 24.06 2.98
CA THR A 193 18.27 25.21 3.45
C THR A 193 18.85 25.75 4.75
N PRO A 194 18.93 27.07 4.92
CA PRO A 194 19.27 27.65 6.24
C PRO A 194 18.36 27.09 7.33
N ILE A 195 18.95 26.65 8.43
CA ILE A 195 18.24 25.95 9.54
C ILE A 195 17.07 26.77 10.09
N ASP A 196 17.21 28.09 10.16
CA ASP A 196 16.15 28.99 10.63
C ASP A 196 14.91 29.01 9.75
N LYS A 197 15.04 28.63 8.47
CA LYS A 197 13.93 28.51 7.51
C LYS A 197 13.32 27.11 7.45
N CYS A 198 14.04 26.09 7.93
CA CYS A 198 13.60 24.71 7.95
C CYS A 198 12.39 24.50 8.88
N PRO A 199 11.48 23.58 8.58
CA PRO A 199 10.41 23.20 9.49
C PRO A 199 10.97 22.46 10.70
N TYR A 200 10.22 22.41 11.79
CA TYR A 200 10.49 21.47 12.85
C TYR A 200 10.16 20.05 12.38
N LEU A 201 11.11 19.14 12.50
CA LEU A 201 10.93 17.72 12.20
C LEU A 201 10.84 16.93 13.50
N VAL A 202 9.72 16.25 13.70
CA VAL A 202 9.49 15.38 14.85
C VAL A 202 9.36 13.94 14.35
N ILE A 203 10.28 13.09 14.76
CA ILE A 203 10.27 11.67 14.41
C ILE A 203 9.78 10.90 15.62
N THR A 204 8.61 10.24 15.52
CA THR A 204 8.08 9.45 16.62
C THR A 204 8.27 7.96 16.35
N SER A 205 8.72 7.22 17.35
CA SER A 205 8.98 5.79 17.25
C SER A 205 8.60 5.06 18.55
N ALA A 206 8.06 3.86 18.41
CA ALA A 206 7.76 2.98 19.53
C ALA A 206 8.93 2.04 19.92
N THR A 207 10.01 2.02 19.16
CA THR A 207 11.11 1.07 19.30
C THR A 207 12.48 1.73 19.44
N LEU A 208 13.46 0.92 19.84
CA LEU A 208 14.79 1.26 20.36
C LEU A 208 15.80 1.87 19.37
N ASP A 209 15.47 2.11 18.12
CA ASP A 209 16.44 2.57 17.10
C ASP A 209 16.60 4.11 17.02
N VAL A 210 16.37 4.77 18.15
CA VAL A 210 16.44 6.22 18.32
C VAL A 210 17.81 6.78 17.93
N ASN A 211 18.88 6.06 18.28
CA ASN A 211 20.25 6.49 18.00
C ASN A 211 20.56 6.55 16.51
N LYS A 212 19.94 5.70 15.71
CA LYS A 212 20.10 5.67 14.26
C LYS A 212 19.57 6.95 13.61
N TYR A 213 18.35 7.34 13.96
CA TYR A 213 17.77 8.61 13.49
C TYR A 213 18.57 9.81 14.00
N ALA A 214 19.02 9.77 15.26
CA ALA A 214 19.82 10.82 15.86
C ALA A 214 21.14 11.02 15.11
N THR A 215 21.83 9.94 14.78
CA THR A 215 23.07 9.95 14.00
C THR A 215 22.82 10.45 12.57
N TYR A 216 21.78 9.96 11.91
CA TYR A 216 21.43 10.32 10.54
C TYR A 216 21.15 11.82 10.37
N PHE A 217 20.34 12.38 11.26
CA PHE A 217 20.01 13.82 11.27
C PHE A 217 20.99 14.67 12.08
N LYS A 218 22.03 14.07 12.66
CA LYS A 218 23.03 14.77 13.50
C LYS A 218 22.39 15.54 14.66
N THR A 219 21.30 15.03 15.24
CA THR A 219 20.61 15.64 16.38
C THR A 219 20.89 14.91 17.69
N LYS A 220 20.92 15.67 18.78
CA LYS A 220 21.00 15.14 20.15
C LYS A 220 19.68 15.31 20.92
N THR A 221 18.66 15.91 20.28
CA THR A 221 17.39 16.22 20.92
C THR A 221 16.48 14.98 20.88
N ILE A 222 16.52 14.21 21.96
CA ILE A 222 15.78 12.96 22.13
C ILE A 222 14.91 13.06 23.37
N PHE A 223 13.61 12.83 23.22
CA PHE A 223 12.67 12.70 24.33
C PHE A 223 12.17 11.27 24.43
N LYS A 224 12.10 10.73 25.65
CA LYS A 224 11.56 9.40 25.94
C LYS A 224 10.30 9.52 26.77
N VAL A 225 9.20 8.98 26.26
CA VAL A 225 7.90 8.96 26.93
C VAL A 225 7.48 7.52 27.17
N THR A 226 7.33 7.14 28.42
CA THR A 226 6.83 5.82 28.81
C THR A 226 5.31 5.87 28.93
N GLY A 227 4.61 4.95 28.25
CA GLY A 227 3.16 4.80 28.38
C GLY A 227 2.78 4.04 29.66
N THR A 228 1.58 4.26 30.17
CA THR A 228 0.98 3.38 31.20
C THR A 228 0.30 2.20 30.54
N SER A 229 0.68 1.00 30.90
CA SER A 229 -0.08 -0.21 30.60
C SER A 229 -0.35 -0.99 31.87
N TYR A 230 -1.49 -1.69 31.91
CA TYR A 230 -1.73 -2.66 32.96
C TYR A 230 -0.79 -3.86 32.81
N PRO A 231 -0.55 -4.63 33.88
CA PRO A 231 0.31 -5.80 33.82
C PRO A 231 -0.18 -6.81 32.79
N ILE A 232 0.74 -7.38 32.04
CA ILE A 232 0.44 -8.45 31.07
C ILE A 232 1.22 -9.69 31.51
N THR A 233 0.51 -10.81 31.71
CA THR A 233 1.10 -12.09 32.02
C THR A 233 1.42 -12.84 30.74
N ASP A 234 2.69 -13.24 30.57
CA ASP A 234 3.15 -14.00 29.41
C ASP A 234 3.05 -15.50 29.69
N ASN A 235 2.37 -16.23 28.80
CA ASN A 235 2.15 -17.69 28.91
C ASN A 235 2.76 -18.37 27.67
N TYR A 236 4.09 -18.48 27.62
CA TYR A 236 4.80 -19.15 26.54
C TYR A 236 4.46 -20.64 26.47
N SER A 237 4.45 -21.21 25.25
CA SER A 237 4.37 -22.66 25.07
C SER A 237 5.54 -23.35 25.77
N LYS A 238 5.29 -24.51 26.36
CA LYS A 238 6.33 -25.32 27.00
C LYS A 238 7.15 -26.12 25.98
N TYR A 239 6.52 -26.47 24.85
CA TYR A 239 7.10 -27.30 23.78
C TYR A 239 6.89 -26.62 22.45
N ASP A 240 7.66 -27.04 21.45
CA ASP A 240 7.48 -26.58 20.08
C ASP A 240 6.12 -27.06 19.55
N VAL A 241 5.42 -26.18 18.84
CA VAL A 241 4.07 -26.41 18.36
C VAL A 241 4.11 -26.95 16.94
N GLU A 242 3.69 -28.21 16.75
CA GLU A 242 3.63 -28.85 15.43
C GLU A 242 2.40 -28.38 14.62
N ASN A 243 1.24 -28.36 15.24
CA ASN A 243 0.00 -27.88 14.61
C ASN A 243 -0.51 -26.60 15.29
N ILE A 244 -0.17 -25.47 14.71
CA ILE A 244 -0.43 -24.14 15.25
C ILE A 244 -1.94 -23.86 15.36
N ILE A 245 -2.75 -24.32 14.38
CA ILE A 245 -4.20 -24.08 14.38
C ILE A 245 -4.86 -24.86 15.50
N ASP A 246 -4.58 -26.14 15.64
CA ASP A 246 -5.21 -26.98 16.67
C ASP A 246 -4.80 -26.53 18.07
N THR A 247 -3.52 -26.16 18.25
CA THR A 247 -3.04 -25.60 19.51
C THR A 247 -3.72 -24.28 19.85
N ALA A 248 -3.99 -23.42 18.84
CA ALA A 248 -4.76 -22.18 19.07
C ALA A 248 -6.19 -22.47 19.49
N ILE A 249 -6.86 -23.47 18.89
CA ILE A 249 -8.23 -23.90 19.26
C ILE A 249 -8.25 -24.42 20.70
N GLU A 250 -7.31 -25.30 21.06
CA GLU A 250 -7.18 -25.82 22.42
C GLU A 250 -6.95 -24.70 23.44
N THR A 251 -6.12 -23.71 23.08
CA THR A 251 -5.87 -22.55 23.93
C THR A 251 -7.12 -21.70 24.10
N VAL A 252 -7.90 -21.45 23.03
CA VAL A 252 -9.20 -20.76 23.11
C VAL A 252 -10.14 -21.53 24.03
N LYS A 253 -10.28 -22.85 23.82
CA LYS A 253 -11.12 -23.72 24.64
C LYS A 253 -10.72 -23.66 26.11
N LYS A 254 -9.42 -23.77 26.39
CA LYS A 254 -8.87 -23.66 27.75
C LYS A 254 -9.20 -22.31 28.39
N ILE A 255 -8.91 -21.20 27.71
CA ILE A 255 -9.21 -19.84 28.21
C ILE A 255 -10.71 -19.70 28.48
N HIS A 256 -11.54 -20.20 27.58
CA HIS A 256 -13.00 -20.07 27.68
C HIS A 256 -13.58 -20.86 28.88
N LEU A 257 -13.09 -22.07 29.11
CA LEU A 257 -13.58 -22.94 30.20
C LEU A 257 -12.98 -22.55 31.55
N GLU A 258 -11.68 -22.23 31.64
CA GLU A 258 -11.05 -21.89 32.93
C GLU A 258 -11.44 -20.53 33.46
N ASN A 259 -11.95 -19.61 32.62
CA ASN A 259 -12.30 -18.24 32.99
C ASN A 259 -13.78 -17.95 32.78
N GLU A 260 -14.64 -18.86 33.20
CA GLU A 260 -16.13 -18.71 33.12
C GLU A 260 -16.67 -17.53 33.94
N LYS A 261 -15.95 -17.10 34.97
CA LYS A 261 -16.31 -15.98 35.86
C LYS A 261 -15.84 -14.62 35.32
N ASP A 262 -15.17 -14.58 34.18
CA ASP A 262 -14.76 -13.32 33.60
C ASP A 262 -15.98 -12.48 33.19
N ASP A 263 -15.82 -11.17 33.32
CA ASP A 263 -16.81 -10.22 32.81
C ASP A 263 -16.97 -10.38 31.30
N ILE A 264 -18.18 -10.63 30.86
CA ILE A 264 -18.54 -10.84 29.45
C ILE A 264 -18.17 -9.62 28.58
N LEU A 265 -18.25 -8.40 29.14
CA LEU A 265 -17.99 -7.17 28.41
C LEU A 265 -16.48 -6.90 28.20
N SER A 266 -15.62 -7.58 28.95
CA SER A 266 -14.18 -7.30 28.99
C SER A 266 -13.29 -8.54 28.92
N SER A 267 -13.73 -9.62 28.27
CA SER A 267 -13.00 -10.89 28.24
C SER A 267 -12.73 -11.45 26.85
N ASP A 268 -12.75 -10.61 25.83
CA ASP A 268 -12.54 -11.02 24.45
C ASP A 268 -11.11 -11.48 24.17
N ILE A 269 -10.96 -12.31 23.15
CA ILE A 269 -9.70 -12.89 22.70
C ILE A 269 -9.37 -12.34 21.34
N VAL A 270 -8.12 -11.91 21.13
CA VAL A 270 -7.56 -11.64 19.79
C VAL A 270 -6.56 -12.72 19.40
N ILE A 271 -6.62 -13.20 18.16
CA ILE A 271 -5.70 -14.21 17.59
C ILE A 271 -5.00 -13.62 16.37
N PHE A 272 -3.67 -13.56 16.42
CA PHE A 272 -2.84 -13.14 15.30
C PHE A 272 -2.42 -14.32 14.44
N ILE A 273 -2.68 -14.22 13.13
CA ILE A 273 -2.58 -15.30 12.18
C ILE A 273 -1.96 -14.79 10.85
N PRO A 274 -1.18 -15.61 10.11
CA PRO A 274 -0.37 -15.09 8.99
C PRO A 274 -1.18 -14.74 7.73
N SER A 275 -2.28 -15.44 7.40
CA SER A 275 -2.98 -15.27 6.12
C SER A 275 -4.46 -15.54 6.16
N GLN A 276 -5.19 -15.09 5.13
CA GLN A 276 -6.63 -15.33 4.96
C GLN A 276 -7.01 -16.81 4.91
N SER A 277 -6.19 -17.66 4.29
CA SER A 277 -6.44 -19.10 4.25
C SER A 277 -6.44 -19.73 5.64
N PHE A 278 -5.57 -19.24 6.52
CA PHE A 278 -5.56 -19.65 7.92
C PHE A 278 -6.75 -19.08 8.68
N ILE A 279 -7.15 -17.82 8.43
CA ILE A 279 -8.37 -17.22 9.05
C ILE A 279 -9.57 -18.10 8.79
N LYS A 280 -9.79 -18.49 7.52
CA LYS A 280 -10.92 -19.35 7.14
C LYS A 280 -10.91 -20.68 7.88
N LYS A 281 -9.79 -21.39 7.87
CA LYS A 281 -9.63 -22.68 8.57
C LYS A 281 -9.87 -22.56 10.09
N LEU A 282 -9.33 -21.50 10.71
CA LEU A 282 -9.51 -21.30 12.15
C LEU A 282 -10.96 -20.93 12.49
N LYS A 283 -11.61 -20.06 11.69
CA LYS A 283 -13.03 -19.68 11.86
C LYS A 283 -13.94 -20.90 11.77
N GLU A 284 -13.76 -21.77 10.76
CA GLU A 284 -14.51 -23.01 10.59
C GLU A 284 -14.38 -23.91 11.83
N LYS A 285 -13.16 -24.17 12.30
CA LYS A 285 -12.94 -25.00 13.50
C LYS A 285 -13.49 -24.38 14.80
N LEU A 286 -13.49 -23.05 14.93
CA LEU A 286 -14.11 -22.39 16.09
C LEU A 286 -15.65 -22.47 16.07
N ILE A 287 -16.24 -22.46 14.88
CA ILE A 287 -17.69 -22.71 14.71
C ILE A 287 -18.02 -24.16 15.10
N GLU A 288 -17.20 -25.13 14.65
CA GLU A 288 -17.36 -26.54 15.08
C GLU A 288 -17.20 -26.70 16.60
N LEU A 289 -16.26 -25.98 17.22
CA LEU A 289 -16.07 -25.99 18.67
C LEU A 289 -17.34 -25.56 19.43
N ASN A 290 -18.10 -24.59 18.87
CA ASN A 290 -19.34 -24.13 19.45
C ASN A 290 -20.37 -25.25 19.69
N ILE A 291 -20.35 -26.33 18.91
CA ILE A 291 -21.24 -27.48 19.08
C ILE A 291 -21.06 -28.09 20.47
N THR A 292 -19.82 -28.14 20.95
CA THR A 292 -19.45 -28.76 22.23
C THR A 292 -19.49 -27.80 23.43
N LEU A 293 -19.53 -26.50 23.20
CA LEU A 293 -19.51 -25.49 24.26
C LEU A 293 -20.90 -25.20 24.81
N LYS A 294 -21.04 -25.15 26.14
CA LYS A 294 -22.26 -24.70 26.81
C LYS A 294 -22.47 -23.19 26.66
N ARG A 295 -21.39 -22.41 26.77
CA ARG A 295 -21.37 -20.97 26.57
C ARG A 295 -20.76 -20.71 25.18
N LYS A 296 -21.50 -20.09 24.29
CA LYS A 296 -21.11 -19.91 22.89
C LYS A 296 -20.06 -18.79 22.72
N ILE A 297 -19.22 -18.95 21.76
CA ILE A 297 -18.22 -17.95 21.32
C ILE A 297 -18.62 -17.39 19.94
N LEU A 298 -18.22 -16.16 19.62
CA LEU A 298 -18.45 -15.51 18.34
C LEU A 298 -17.11 -15.28 17.60
N PRO A 299 -16.76 -16.12 16.62
CA PRO A 299 -15.59 -15.90 15.80
C PRO A 299 -15.83 -14.75 14.80
N ILE A 300 -14.97 -13.71 14.84
CA ILE A 300 -15.03 -12.54 13.97
C ILE A 300 -13.71 -12.49 13.18
N ALA A 301 -13.80 -12.52 11.87
CA ALA A 301 -12.62 -12.45 10.99
C ALA A 301 -12.32 -11.00 10.60
N LEU A 302 -11.06 -10.56 10.73
CA LEU A 302 -10.61 -9.26 10.31
C LEU A 302 -9.36 -9.39 9.42
N ASP A 303 -9.49 -9.03 8.16
CA ASP A 303 -8.37 -8.89 7.24
C ASP A 303 -8.33 -7.48 6.61
N SER A 304 -7.33 -7.22 5.78
CA SER A 304 -7.15 -5.91 5.15
C SER A 304 -8.29 -5.49 4.21
N THR A 305 -9.12 -6.43 3.75
CA THR A 305 -10.25 -6.17 2.83
C THR A 305 -11.53 -5.77 3.57
N ILE A 306 -11.60 -6.08 4.87
CA ILE A 306 -12.80 -5.97 5.71
C ILE A 306 -12.88 -4.62 6.45
N PHE A 307 -11.81 -3.82 6.42
CA PHE A 307 -11.74 -2.51 7.11
C PHE A 307 -12.63 -1.42 6.47
N LYS A 308 -13.82 -1.79 5.96
CA LYS A 308 -14.83 -0.81 5.54
C LYS A 308 -15.91 -0.72 6.62
N GLU A 309 -16.30 0.49 6.98
CA GLU A 309 -17.36 0.74 7.98
C GLU A 309 -18.69 0.06 7.65
N SER A 310 -18.92 -0.27 6.37
CA SER A 310 -20.06 -1.03 5.89
C SER A 310 -19.97 -2.55 6.15
N ASN A 311 -18.85 -3.07 6.65
CA ASN A 311 -18.66 -4.50 6.87
C ASN A 311 -19.21 -4.89 8.25
N ILE A 312 -20.10 -5.89 8.29
CA ILE A 312 -20.74 -6.39 9.51
C ILE A 312 -19.70 -6.93 10.51
N ASP A 313 -18.69 -7.68 10.04
CA ASP A 313 -17.65 -8.22 10.92
C ASP A 313 -16.84 -7.09 11.59
N TYR A 314 -16.53 -6.01 10.85
CA TYR A 314 -15.87 -4.84 11.42
C TYR A 314 -16.72 -4.14 12.49
N GLN A 315 -18.02 -3.94 12.23
CA GLN A 315 -18.95 -3.34 13.20
C GLN A 315 -19.10 -4.22 14.44
N ASN A 316 -19.18 -5.54 14.28
CA ASN A 316 -19.33 -6.50 15.37
C ASN A 316 -18.15 -6.49 16.35
N VAL A 317 -16.95 -6.12 15.91
CA VAL A 317 -15.78 -5.96 16.81
C VAL A 317 -16.04 -4.92 17.89
N PHE A 318 -16.66 -3.79 17.53
CA PHE A 318 -16.91 -2.66 18.43
C PHE A 318 -18.26 -2.72 19.11
N THR A 319 -19.18 -3.57 18.62
CA THR A 319 -20.50 -3.76 19.22
C THR A 319 -20.36 -4.57 20.50
N GLU A 320 -21.08 -4.20 21.57
CA GLU A 320 -21.13 -4.97 22.79
C GLU A 320 -21.65 -6.39 22.52
N ILE A 321 -20.99 -7.40 23.09
CA ILE A 321 -21.31 -8.82 22.89
C ILE A 321 -22.78 -9.15 23.20
N THR A 322 -23.36 -8.46 24.18
CA THR A 322 -24.75 -8.64 24.60
C THR A 322 -25.80 -8.30 23.55
N LYS A 323 -25.40 -7.46 22.56
CA LYS A 323 -26.24 -7.03 21.42
C LYS A 323 -26.07 -7.94 20.21
N LEU A 324 -25.07 -8.84 20.21
CA LEU A 324 -24.77 -9.74 19.11
C LEU A 324 -25.46 -11.09 19.24
N LYS A 325 -25.73 -11.73 18.11
CA LYS A 325 -26.29 -13.07 17.98
C LYS A 325 -25.44 -13.91 17.05
N LEU A 326 -25.49 -15.22 17.19
CA LEU A 326 -24.90 -16.16 16.25
C LEU A 326 -25.73 -16.20 14.95
N GLU A 327 -25.06 -16.29 13.81
CA GLU A 327 -25.72 -16.29 12.48
C GLU A 327 -26.67 -17.49 12.30
N ASP A 328 -26.30 -18.67 12.82
CA ASP A 328 -27.04 -19.93 12.65
C ASP A 328 -27.99 -20.29 13.80
N SER A 329 -28.01 -19.47 14.83
CA SER A 329 -28.90 -19.73 16.00
C SER A 329 -29.23 -18.42 16.70
N ASN A 330 -30.40 -18.38 17.36
CA ASN A 330 -30.78 -17.24 18.22
C ASN A 330 -29.98 -17.19 19.54
N GLU A 331 -28.98 -18.05 19.74
CA GLU A 331 -28.17 -18.11 20.93
C GLU A 331 -27.26 -16.88 21.08
N LYS A 332 -27.15 -16.36 22.30
CA LYS A 332 -26.28 -15.22 22.59
C LYS A 332 -24.86 -15.70 22.89
N PRO A 333 -23.86 -15.20 22.16
CA PRO A 333 -22.47 -15.50 22.49
C PRO A 333 -22.05 -14.78 23.76
N THR A 334 -21.07 -15.34 24.47
CA THR A 334 -20.54 -14.80 25.72
C THR A 334 -19.13 -14.24 25.59
N ARG A 335 -18.48 -14.46 24.45
CA ARG A 335 -17.08 -14.00 24.16
C ARG A 335 -16.83 -13.88 22.68
N LYS A 336 -16.23 -12.77 22.25
CA LYS A 336 -15.73 -12.59 20.87
C LYS A 336 -14.34 -13.21 20.73
N ILE A 337 -14.13 -13.88 19.61
CA ILE A 337 -12.82 -14.38 19.19
C ILE A 337 -12.46 -13.64 17.91
N ILE A 338 -11.64 -12.61 18.04
CA ILE A 338 -11.25 -11.73 16.93
C ILE A 338 -10.01 -12.32 16.27
N ILE A 339 -10.15 -12.75 15.02
CA ILE A 339 -9.09 -13.41 14.26
C ILE A 339 -8.60 -12.44 13.20
N GLY A 340 -7.32 -12.14 13.19
CA GLY A 340 -6.80 -11.23 12.17
C GLY A 340 -5.33 -11.36 11.89
N THR A 341 -4.93 -10.76 10.77
CA THR A 341 -3.54 -10.66 10.35
C THR A 341 -2.86 -9.47 11.04
N ASN A 342 -1.63 -9.15 10.64
CA ASN A 342 -0.94 -7.92 11.06
C ASN A 342 -1.74 -6.62 10.76
N ALA A 343 -2.81 -6.71 9.97
CA ALA A 343 -3.72 -5.58 9.75
C ALA A 343 -4.32 -5.04 11.07
N ILE A 344 -4.57 -5.90 12.06
CA ILE A 344 -5.10 -5.51 13.37
C ILE A 344 -4.00 -5.24 14.42
N GLU A 345 -2.72 -5.34 14.04
CA GLU A 345 -1.58 -5.15 14.96
C GLU A 345 -1.39 -3.68 15.37
N THR A 346 -1.84 -2.72 14.57
CA THR A 346 -1.82 -1.28 14.89
C THR A 346 -3.14 -0.61 14.47
N GLY A 347 -3.42 0.57 14.99
CA GLY A 347 -4.52 1.44 14.51
C GLY A 347 -5.92 1.17 15.04
N ILE A 348 -6.18 0.05 15.72
CA ILE A 348 -7.48 -0.28 16.29
C ILE A 348 -7.34 -0.47 17.81
N THR A 349 -8.21 0.15 18.59
CA THR A 349 -8.31 -0.11 20.02
C THR A 349 -9.63 -0.83 20.29
N ILE A 350 -9.53 -2.04 20.80
CA ILE A 350 -10.67 -2.87 21.18
C ILE A 350 -10.66 -2.95 22.70
N GLU A 351 -11.63 -2.32 23.33
CA GLU A 351 -11.65 -2.12 24.78
C GLU A 351 -11.94 -3.41 25.56
N SER A 352 -12.65 -4.35 24.93
CA SER A 352 -13.05 -5.62 25.55
C SER A 352 -11.95 -6.68 25.61
N LEU A 353 -10.75 -6.42 25.05
CA LEU A 353 -9.67 -7.41 24.97
C LEU A 353 -9.00 -7.68 26.31
N LYS A 354 -8.93 -8.94 26.69
CA LYS A 354 -8.20 -9.45 27.84
C LYS A 354 -7.12 -10.48 27.47
N TYR A 355 -7.34 -11.21 26.38
CA TYR A 355 -6.49 -12.31 25.95
C TYR A 355 -5.95 -12.07 24.55
N CYS A 356 -4.65 -12.31 24.35
CA CYS A 356 -3.99 -12.24 23.05
C CYS A 356 -3.27 -13.56 22.78
N ILE A 357 -3.62 -14.21 21.67
CA ILE A 357 -2.96 -15.41 21.16
C ILE A 357 -2.14 -15.00 19.93
N ASP A 358 -0.83 -15.29 19.94
CA ASP A 358 0.08 -14.99 18.84
C ASP A 358 0.63 -16.29 18.27
N LEU A 359 0.31 -16.60 17.00
CA LEU A 359 0.81 -17.78 16.31
C LEU A 359 2.31 -17.67 15.98
N GLY A 360 2.93 -16.51 16.18
CA GLY A 360 4.37 -16.35 15.92
C GLY A 360 4.76 -16.25 14.45
N LEU A 361 3.78 -16.13 13.56
CA LEU A 361 3.97 -16.11 12.11
C LEU A 361 3.40 -14.83 11.48
N VAL A 362 4.02 -14.42 10.37
CA VAL A 362 3.57 -13.32 9.53
C VAL A 362 3.74 -13.69 8.06
N ASN A 363 2.80 -13.28 7.22
CA ASN A 363 2.94 -13.38 5.78
C ASN A 363 3.62 -12.09 5.28
N GLN A 364 4.79 -12.23 4.70
CA GLN A 364 5.63 -11.12 4.26
C GLN A 364 5.94 -11.25 2.79
N LEU A 365 5.82 -10.13 2.08
CA LEU A 365 6.26 -9.99 0.71
C LEU A 365 7.72 -9.53 0.74
N GLU A 366 8.59 -10.21 -0.02
CA GLU A 366 9.98 -9.82 -0.20
C GLU A 366 10.33 -9.82 -1.68
N TYR A 367 11.00 -8.77 -2.11
CA TYR A 367 11.45 -8.65 -3.48
C TYR A 367 12.78 -9.37 -3.67
N ASN A 368 12.85 -10.19 -4.70
CA ASN A 368 14.09 -10.80 -5.12
C ASN A 368 14.59 -10.11 -6.41
N PRO A 369 15.69 -9.34 -6.34
CA PRO A 369 16.21 -8.59 -7.48
C PRO A 369 16.72 -9.49 -8.63
N ILE A 370 17.10 -10.74 -8.34
CA ILE A 370 17.57 -11.68 -9.36
C ILE A 370 16.43 -12.12 -10.27
N VAL A 371 15.26 -12.39 -9.67
CA VAL A 371 14.06 -12.83 -10.41
C VAL A 371 13.12 -11.67 -10.76
N ASN A 372 13.48 -10.44 -10.38
CA ASN A 372 12.67 -9.22 -10.60
C ASN A 372 11.20 -9.42 -10.17
N SER A 373 10.99 -10.04 -9.02
CA SER A 373 9.63 -10.35 -8.55
C SER A 373 9.52 -10.43 -7.05
N ASN A 374 8.30 -10.22 -6.57
CA ASN A 374 7.95 -10.37 -5.16
C ASN A 374 7.66 -11.83 -4.82
N ILE A 375 8.23 -12.31 -3.72
CA ILE A 375 8.02 -13.65 -3.17
C ILE A 375 7.21 -13.50 -1.88
N LEU A 376 6.04 -14.14 -1.84
CA LEU A 376 5.21 -14.16 -0.64
C LEU A 376 5.61 -15.35 0.22
N MET A 377 6.12 -15.08 1.41
CA MET A 377 6.61 -16.09 2.34
C MET A 377 5.99 -15.95 3.73
N ILE A 378 5.72 -17.09 4.36
CA ILE A 378 5.36 -17.11 5.77
C ILE A 378 6.66 -17.18 6.58
N LYS A 379 6.89 -16.19 7.43
CA LYS A 379 8.08 -16.04 8.28
C LYS A 379 7.72 -15.96 9.75
N PRO A 380 8.67 -16.26 10.66
CA PRO A 380 8.53 -15.93 12.07
C PRO A 380 8.38 -14.41 12.26
N VAL A 381 7.60 -14.03 13.26
CA VAL A 381 7.50 -12.62 13.69
C VAL A 381 8.84 -12.13 14.24
N THR A 382 9.00 -10.81 14.31
CA THR A 382 10.12 -10.21 15.06
C THR A 382 9.72 -9.99 16.53
N LYS A 383 10.71 -9.73 17.41
CA LYS A 383 10.42 -9.36 18.80
C LYS A 383 9.56 -8.10 18.88
N ALA A 384 9.83 -7.11 18.03
CA ALA A 384 9.03 -5.90 17.97
C ALA A 384 7.57 -6.19 17.61
N MET A 385 7.30 -7.03 16.58
CA MET A 385 5.94 -7.43 16.22
C MET A 385 5.26 -8.20 17.36
N SER A 386 5.95 -9.16 17.96
CA SER A 386 5.43 -9.88 19.13
C SER A 386 5.07 -8.94 20.28
N GLN A 387 5.90 -7.95 20.58
CA GLN A 387 5.62 -6.92 21.60
C GLN A 387 4.44 -6.02 21.22
N GLN A 388 4.27 -5.67 19.95
CA GLN A 388 3.12 -4.91 19.47
C GLN A 388 1.82 -5.72 19.61
N ARG A 389 1.83 -7.01 19.24
CA ARG A 389 0.72 -7.94 19.43
C ARG A 389 0.39 -8.12 20.91
N ARG A 390 1.39 -8.33 21.73
CA ARG A 390 1.28 -8.38 23.20
C ARG A 390 0.65 -7.11 23.76
N GLY A 391 1.01 -5.95 23.26
CA GLY A 391 0.49 -4.64 23.64
C GLY A 391 -0.97 -4.37 23.21
N ARG A 392 -1.65 -5.31 22.55
CA ARG A 392 -3.08 -5.22 22.27
C ARG A 392 -3.91 -5.42 23.53
N VAL A 393 -3.43 -6.20 24.46
CA VAL A 393 -3.98 -6.36 25.82
C VAL A 393 -3.22 -5.48 26.82
N GLY A 394 -3.69 -5.35 28.03
CA GLY A 394 -3.06 -4.50 29.04
C GLY A 394 -3.27 -2.99 28.85
N ARG A 395 -4.25 -2.57 28.01
CA ARG A 395 -4.54 -1.15 27.79
C ARG A 395 -5.50 -0.57 28.80
N ILE A 396 -6.57 -1.29 29.10
CA ILE A 396 -7.67 -0.85 29.97
C ILE A 396 -7.73 -1.69 31.22
N GLN A 397 -7.29 -2.93 31.17
CA GLN A 397 -7.27 -3.92 32.24
C GLN A 397 -6.04 -4.82 32.15
N PRO A 398 -5.69 -5.58 33.21
CA PRO A 398 -4.64 -6.59 33.14
C PRO A 398 -4.92 -7.61 32.04
N GLY A 399 -3.88 -7.95 31.25
CA GLY A 399 -3.98 -8.82 30.10
C GLY A 399 -3.20 -10.13 30.25
N LYS A 400 -3.52 -11.11 29.40
CA LYS A 400 -2.75 -12.36 29.27
C LYS A 400 -2.34 -12.57 27.82
N PHE A 401 -1.06 -12.85 27.60
CA PHE A 401 -0.47 -13.09 26.30
C PHE A 401 -0.08 -14.55 26.16
N TYR A 402 -0.49 -15.20 25.08
CA TYR A 402 -0.28 -16.61 24.78
C TYR A 402 0.47 -16.76 23.45
N PRO A 403 1.79 -16.63 23.41
CA PRO A 403 2.57 -16.96 22.22
C PRO A 403 2.59 -18.48 22.01
N MET A 404 2.25 -18.91 20.78
CA MET A 404 2.26 -20.30 20.35
C MET A 404 3.68 -20.77 19.98
N TYR A 405 4.69 -20.31 20.72
CA TYR A 405 6.09 -20.66 20.61
C TYR A 405 6.78 -20.58 21.97
N THR A 406 7.90 -21.23 22.09
CA THR A 406 8.65 -21.29 23.36
C THR A 406 9.40 -19.99 23.65
N LYS A 407 9.75 -19.74 24.88
CA LYS A 407 10.60 -18.61 25.27
C LYS A 407 11.95 -18.64 24.54
N LYS A 408 12.52 -19.84 24.34
CA LYS A 408 13.75 -20.03 23.58
C LYS A 408 13.61 -19.54 22.12
N VAL A 409 12.49 -19.88 21.46
CA VAL A 409 12.19 -19.38 20.11
C VAL A 409 12.06 -17.86 20.12
N TYR A 410 11.32 -17.28 21.08
CA TYR A 410 11.22 -15.81 21.21
C TYR A 410 12.60 -15.14 21.32
N ASP A 411 13.49 -15.70 22.14
CA ASP A 411 14.83 -15.11 22.35
C ASP A 411 15.69 -15.17 21.08
N SER A 412 15.45 -16.14 20.18
CA SER A 412 16.12 -16.26 18.88
C SER A 412 15.52 -15.40 17.76
N LEU A 413 14.33 -14.81 17.95
CA LEU A 413 13.70 -13.96 16.94
C LEU A 413 14.56 -12.71 16.67
N LEU A 414 14.49 -12.21 15.43
CA LEU A 414 15.04 -10.91 15.07
C LEU A 414 14.43 -9.81 15.93
N ASN A 415 15.19 -8.82 16.30
CA ASN A 415 14.70 -7.73 17.15
C ASN A 415 13.63 -6.89 16.45
N ILE A 416 13.92 -6.48 15.21
CA ILE A 416 13.05 -5.64 14.37
C ILE A 416 12.98 -6.21 12.95
N GLN A 417 11.95 -5.85 12.21
CA GLN A 417 11.82 -6.16 10.80
C GLN A 417 12.89 -5.40 9.99
N TYR A 418 13.41 -6.03 8.93
CA TYR A 418 14.26 -5.30 8.00
C TYR A 418 13.45 -4.16 7.37
N PRO A 419 14.05 -2.95 7.23
CA PRO A 419 13.47 -1.86 6.48
C PRO A 419 13.09 -2.30 5.05
N GLU A 420 11.97 -1.83 4.53
CA GLU A 420 11.52 -2.17 3.17
C GLU A 420 12.56 -1.78 2.12
N ILE A 421 13.36 -0.75 2.36
CA ILE A 421 14.46 -0.34 1.46
C ILE A 421 15.53 -1.45 1.25
N LEU A 422 15.59 -2.43 2.16
CA LEU A 422 16.50 -3.58 2.07
C LEU A 422 15.83 -4.86 1.54
N SER A 423 14.48 -4.90 1.47
CA SER A 423 13.72 -6.13 1.21
C SER A 423 12.62 -5.99 0.16
N ASP A 424 12.41 -4.81 -0.40
CA ASP A 424 11.36 -4.54 -1.40
C ASP A 424 11.94 -4.02 -2.73
N ASP A 425 11.11 -3.88 -3.77
CA ASP A 425 11.52 -3.28 -5.05
C ASP A 425 11.83 -1.79 -4.88
N ILE A 426 13.12 -1.46 -4.95
CA ILE A 426 13.62 -0.09 -4.77
C ILE A 426 13.74 0.70 -6.08
N THR A 427 13.19 0.22 -7.18
CA THR A 427 13.32 0.84 -8.52
C THR A 427 12.84 2.30 -8.51
N ILE A 428 11.64 2.57 -8.03
CA ILE A 428 11.12 3.94 -7.94
C ILE A 428 11.78 4.76 -6.83
N PRO A 429 12.01 4.24 -5.61
CA PRO A 429 12.84 4.89 -4.60
C PRO A 429 14.20 5.36 -5.11
N ILE A 430 14.94 4.53 -5.82
CA ILE A 430 16.25 4.90 -6.40
C ILE A 430 16.10 6.04 -7.40
N LEU A 431 15.12 6.00 -8.30
CA LEU A 431 14.84 7.10 -9.21
C LEU A 431 14.56 8.41 -8.45
N ASN A 432 13.75 8.37 -7.41
CA ASN A 432 13.45 9.54 -6.57
C ASN A 432 14.72 10.12 -5.94
N ILE A 433 15.57 9.27 -5.39
CA ILE A 433 16.81 9.67 -4.71
C ILE A 433 17.77 10.31 -5.70
N ILE A 434 17.96 9.72 -6.89
CA ILE A 434 18.81 10.26 -7.95
C ILE A 434 18.32 11.64 -8.39
N ILE A 435 17.03 11.82 -8.60
CA ILE A 435 16.45 13.11 -9.00
C ILE A 435 16.75 14.18 -7.96
N VAL A 436 16.63 13.88 -6.68
CA VAL A 436 16.91 14.84 -5.61
C VAL A 436 18.41 15.07 -5.42
N LYS A 437 19.21 14.00 -5.51
CA LYS A 437 20.67 14.10 -5.32
C LYS A 437 21.33 14.97 -6.40
N TYR A 438 20.89 14.82 -7.63
CA TYR A 438 21.47 15.46 -8.79
C TYR A 438 20.57 16.56 -9.39
N GLU A 439 19.70 17.18 -8.54
CA GLU A 439 18.71 18.18 -8.98
C GLU A 439 19.33 19.32 -9.80
N ASP A 440 20.48 19.86 -9.37
CA ASP A 440 21.13 20.97 -10.06
C ASP A 440 21.67 20.54 -11.42
N THR A 441 22.32 19.38 -11.50
CA THR A 441 22.80 18.81 -12.78
C THR A 441 21.64 18.54 -13.73
N ILE A 442 20.51 18.03 -13.20
CA ILE A 442 19.32 17.74 -14.00
C ILE A 442 18.71 19.03 -14.57
N LYS A 443 18.65 20.11 -13.80
CA LYS A 443 18.17 21.42 -14.25
C LYS A 443 18.96 21.97 -15.44
N GLU A 444 20.25 21.71 -15.52
CA GLU A 444 21.10 22.17 -16.64
C GLU A 444 20.66 21.62 -17.99
N TYR A 445 20.02 20.46 -18.06
CA TYR A 445 19.58 19.86 -19.32
C TYR A 445 18.05 19.76 -19.49
N THR A 446 17.26 20.29 -18.55
CA THR A 446 15.78 20.12 -18.53
C THR A 446 14.98 21.41 -18.62
N ASP A 447 15.52 22.50 -19.15
CA ASP A 447 14.86 23.82 -19.19
C ASP A 447 13.55 23.91 -20.00
N GLN A 448 12.94 22.78 -20.41
CA GLN A 448 11.71 22.76 -21.22
C GLN A 448 10.48 22.21 -20.50
N PRO A 449 9.25 22.70 -20.82
CA PRO A 449 8.02 22.19 -20.24
C PRO A 449 7.81 20.69 -20.53
N LEU A 450 7.34 19.95 -19.52
CA LEU A 450 7.21 18.49 -19.55
C LEU A 450 6.33 17.93 -20.68
N TYR A 451 5.32 18.67 -21.14
CA TYR A 451 4.43 18.21 -22.22
C TYR A 451 5.08 18.25 -23.63
N GLU A 452 6.12 19.08 -23.84
CA GLU A 452 6.89 19.11 -25.09
C GLU A 452 7.87 17.93 -25.21
N ILE A 453 8.08 17.22 -24.13
CA ILE A 453 9.11 16.21 -23.93
C ILE A 453 8.81 14.90 -24.66
N LEU A 454 7.54 14.57 -24.88
CA LEU A 454 7.15 13.35 -25.59
C LEU A 454 7.51 13.36 -27.08
N TYR A 455 7.80 14.52 -27.64
CA TYR A 455 8.06 14.75 -29.07
C TYR A 455 9.48 15.21 -29.41
N LEU A 456 10.43 15.19 -28.44
CA LEU A 456 11.74 15.81 -28.66
C LEU A 456 12.76 14.92 -29.34
N ASP A 457 13.46 15.57 -30.27
CA ASP A 457 14.54 15.11 -31.13
C ASP A 457 15.73 14.52 -30.33
N LYS A 458 16.19 13.34 -30.74
CA LYS A 458 17.29 12.58 -30.14
C LYS A 458 18.62 13.35 -30.09
N ASN A 459 18.76 14.44 -30.86
CA ASN A 459 20.02 15.19 -31.07
C ASN A 459 20.36 16.19 -29.95
N LYS A 460 19.44 16.53 -29.06
CA LYS A 460 19.69 17.49 -27.95
C LYS A 460 20.42 16.92 -26.73
N TYR A 461 20.67 15.62 -26.70
CA TYR A 461 21.16 14.90 -25.50
C TYR A 461 22.64 14.54 -25.53
N GLU A 462 23.44 15.14 -26.47
CA GLU A 462 24.85 14.82 -26.55
C GLU A 462 25.64 15.22 -25.29
N ASN A 463 25.24 16.29 -24.62
CA ASN A 463 25.89 16.76 -23.39
C ASN A 463 25.80 15.79 -22.21
N ILE A 464 24.71 14.99 -22.13
CA ILE A 464 24.52 14.04 -21.04
C ILE A 464 25.51 12.88 -21.11
N LYS A 465 25.96 12.51 -22.32
CA LYS A 465 26.95 11.44 -22.49
C LYS A 465 28.30 11.76 -21.84
N PHE A 466 28.60 13.04 -21.61
CA PHE A 466 29.83 13.48 -20.94
C PHE A 466 29.76 13.59 -19.44
N LEU A 467 28.56 13.43 -18.85
CA LEU A 467 28.43 13.38 -17.39
C LEU A 467 29.03 12.08 -16.84
N LYS A 468 29.71 12.19 -15.71
CA LYS A 468 30.20 11.02 -15.00
C LYS A 468 29.03 10.14 -14.58
N ASN A 469 29.27 8.83 -14.46
CA ASN A 469 28.27 7.91 -13.91
C ASN A 469 27.87 8.36 -12.50
N ILE A 470 26.60 8.15 -12.15
CA ILE A 470 26.14 8.38 -10.78
C ILE A 470 26.91 7.47 -9.82
N ASP A 471 27.20 7.96 -8.62
CA ASP A 471 27.85 7.15 -7.58
C ASP A 471 26.78 6.39 -6.79
N ILE A 472 26.69 5.09 -7.02
CA ILE A 472 25.74 4.18 -6.36
C ILE A 472 26.13 3.84 -4.92
N ASN A 473 27.41 4.05 -4.55
CA ASN A 473 27.89 3.73 -3.20
C ASN A 473 27.63 4.85 -2.19
N ASP A 474 27.37 6.05 -2.69
CA ASP A 474 27.15 7.25 -1.87
C ASP A 474 25.71 7.79 -2.02
N LEU A 475 24.72 6.98 -1.69
CA LEU A 475 23.32 7.43 -1.71
C LEU A 475 22.89 8.13 -0.41
N GLU A 476 23.70 8.10 0.64
CA GLU A 476 23.44 8.76 1.93
C GLU A 476 22.08 8.41 2.55
N LEU A 477 21.63 7.16 2.40
CA LEU A 477 20.37 6.69 2.98
C LEU A 477 20.52 6.34 4.46
N LEU A 478 19.40 6.23 5.16
CA LEU A 478 19.38 5.77 6.55
C LEU A 478 19.87 4.31 6.67
N ASP A 479 19.50 3.46 5.72
CA ASP A 479 20.05 2.13 5.44
C ASP A 479 20.33 2.03 3.94
N ASN A 480 21.54 1.65 3.57
CA ASN A 480 21.91 1.48 2.17
C ASN A 480 21.53 0.07 1.70
N PRO A 481 20.74 -0.04 0.60
CA PRO A 481 20.50 -1.32 -0.06
C PRO A 481 21.78 -1.96 -0.56
N SER A 482 21.72 -3.25 -0.87
CA SER A 482 22.86 -3.93 -1.49
C SER A 482 23.15 -3.35 -2.89
N ASN A 483 24.41 -3.36 -3.30
CA ASN A 483 24.81 -2.91 -4.64
C ASN A 483 24.09 -3.70 -5.74
N ILE A 484 23.79 -4.99 -5.50
CA ILE A 484 23.03 -5.83 -6.43
C ILE A 484 21.62 -5.27 -6.62
N ALA A 485 20.93 -4.90 -5.54
CA ALA A 485 19.57 -4.34 -5.62
C ALA A 485 19.56 -2.97 -6.34
N ILE A 486 20.55 -2.12 -6.06
CA ILE A 486 20.69 -0.81 -6.72
C ILE A 486 20.98 -0.99 -8.21
N THR A 487 21.95 -1.86 -8.56
CA THR A 487 22.32 -2.12 -9.96
C THR A 487 21.15 -2.72 -10.74
N SER A 488 20.45 -3.71 -10.18
CA SER A 488 19.26 -4.30 -10.82
C SER A 488 18.15 -3.25 -11.04
N SER A 489 17.94 -2.36 -10.09
CA SER A 489 16.96 -1.27 -10.22
C SER A 489 17.35 -0.28 -11.32
N LEU A 490 18.62 0.09 -11.41
CA LEU A 490 19.13 0.98 -12.48
C LEU A 490 19.06 0.30 -13.85
N GLU A 491 19.37 -0.99 -13.93
CA GLU A 491 19.25 -1.78 -15.15
C GLU A 491 17.78 -1.83 -15.62
N LYS A 492 16.85 -2.10 -14.72
CA LYS A 492 15.41 -2.05 -15.03
C LYS A 492 14.99 -0.68 -15.55
N LEU A 493 15.40 0.40 -14.88
CA LEU A 493 15.12 1.77 -15.31
C LEU A 493 15.73 2.09 -16.69
N TYR A 494 16.95 1.64 -16.94
CA TYR A 494 17.63 1.82 -18.22
C TYR A 494 16.94 1.06 -19.36
N LEU A 495 16.64 -0.22 -19.16
CA LEU A 495 15.95 -1.05 -20.14
C LEU A 495 14.56 -0.50 -20.50
N LEU A 496 13.87 0.15 -19.56
CA LEU A 496 12.60 0.82 -19.80
C LEU A 496 12.76 2.26 -20.35
N GLY A 497 14.00 2.74 -20.53
CA GLY A 497 14.30 4.07 -21.07
C GLY A 497 14.05 5.22 -20.08
N VAL A 498 13.98 4.93 -18.78
CA VAL A 498 13.70 5.89 -17.70
C VAL A 498 14.96 6.61 -17.25
N VAL A 499 16.10 5.95 -17.32
CA VAL A 499 17.43 6.55 -17.10
C VAL A 499 18.36 6.32 -18.30
N TYR A 500 19.36 7.15 -18.42
CA TYR A 500 20.47 6.95 -19.37
C TYR A 500 21.46 5.91 -18.85
N ALA A 501 22.39 5.47 -19.71
CA ALA A 501 23.41 4.49 -19.33
C ALA A 501 24.32 4.95 -18.17
N ASN A 502 24.48 6.25 -17.97
CA ASN A 502 25.20 6.85 -16.83
C ASN A 502 24.35 7.00 -15.57
N GLY A 503 23.09 6.55 -15.58
CA GLY A 503 22.16 6.53 -14.45
C GLY A 503 21.34 7.81 -14.24
N TYR A 504 21.58 8.88 -14.98
CA TYR A 504 20.77 10.10 -14.90
C TYR A 504 19.38 9.88 -15.50
N PRO A 505 18.33 10.53 -14.95
CA PRO A 505 16.97 10.37 -15.45
C PRO A 505 16.83 10.96 -16.85
N THR A 506 16.12 10.24 -17.71
CA THR A 506 15.63 10.76 -18.98
C THR A 506 14.45 11.70 -18.75
N GLN A 507 13.98 12.36 -19.79
CA GLN A 507 12.73 13.13 -19.72
C GLN A 507 11.55 12.25 -19.31
N LEU A 508 11.50 11.01 -19.84
CA LEU A 508 10.53 10.01 -19.39
C LEU A 508 10.67 9.73 -17.89
N GLY A 509 11.90 9.63 -17.38
CA GLY A 509 12.15 9.41 -15.95
C GLY A 509 11.64 10.54 -15.05
N LEU A 510 11.82 11.78 -15.48
CA LEU A 510 11.28 12.94 -14.75
C LEU A 510 9.75 12.95 -14.76
N LEU A 511 9.13 12.55 -15.87
CA LEU A 511 7.69 12.44 -16.01
C LEU A 511 7.12 11.30 -15.13
N VAL A 512 7.74 10.12 -15.19
CA VAL A 512 7.41 8.97 -14.33
C VAL A 512 7.42 9.36 -12.86
N ASN A 513 8.41 10.14 -12.43
CA ASN A 513 8.54 10.58 -11.06
C ASN A 513 7.35 11.43 -10.58
N LYS A 514 6.63 12.10 -11.47
CA LYS A 514 5.47 12.96 -11.13
C LYS A 514 4.15 12.19 -11.03
N ILE A 515 4.02 11.05 -11.68
CA ILE A 515 2.80 10.25 -11.67
C ILE A 515 2.68 9.48 -10.35
N ARG A 516 1.51 9.59 -9.70
CA ARG A 516 1.37 9.20 -8.28
C ARG A 516 0.96 7.76 -8.05
N SER A 517 0.15 7.21 -8.93
CA SER A 517 -0.73 6.09 -8.57
C SER A 517 -0.46 4.82 -9.35
N LEU A 518 0.53 4.80 -10.24
CA LEU A 518 0.76 3.72 -11.18
C LEU A 518 2.14 3.11 -11.03
N SER A 519 2.26 1.82 -11.34
CA SER A 519 3.56 1.17 -11.49
C SER A 519 4.33 1.75 -12.68
N LEU A 520 5.64 1.57 -12.68
CA LEU A 520 6.52 2.01 -13.77
C LEU A 520 6.06 1.46 -15.13
N GLU A 521 5.72 0.18 -15.16
CA GLU A 521 5.26 -0.53 -16.35
C GLU A 521 3.96 0.10 -16.89
N ASN A 522 3.00 0.38 -16.00
CA ASN A 522 1.74 1.03 -16.37
C ASN A 522 1.95 2.45 -16.88
N ILE A 523 2.83 3.22 -16.25
CA ILE A 523 3.16 4.58 -16.72
C ILE A 523 3.77 4.51 -18.13
N LYS A 524 4.75 3.64 -18.33
CA LYS A 524 5.39 3.46 -19.63
C LYS A 524 4.40 3.04 -20.70
N MET A 525 3.50 2.09 -20.39
CA MET A 525 2.43 1.65 -21.28
C MET A 525 1.53 2.82 -21.71
N ILE A 526 1.04 3.64 -20.76
CA ILE A 526 0.16 4.78 -21.05
C ILE A 526 0.88 5.82 -21.90
N LEU A 527 2.12 6.18 -21.53
CA LEU A 527 2.89 7.20 -22.24
C LEU A 527 3.26 6.75 -23.66
N SER A 528 3.47 5.45 -23.88
CA SER A 528 3.69 4.89 -25.23
C SER A 528 2.47 5.08 -26.12
N GLY A 529 1.27 5.16 -25.54
CA GLY A 529 0.03 5.42 -26.28
C GLY A 529 0.00 6.74 -27.03
N TYR A 530 0.64 7.77 -26.52
CA TYR A 530 0.79 9.04 -27.25
C TYR A 530 1.62 8.87 -28.53
N ASN A 531 2.66 8.04 -28.49
CA ASN A 531 3.53 7.77 -29.64
C ASN A 531 2.84 6.89 -30.71
N TYR A 532 2.02 5.92 -30.29
CA TYR A 532 1.30 5.02 -31.20
C TYR A 532 -0.06 5.56 -31.64
N GLY A 533 -0.50 6.72 -31.10
CA GLY A 533 -1.81 7.28 -31.39
C GLY A 533 -2.96 6.47 -30.85
N CYS A 534 -2.78 5.77 -29.72
CA CYS A 534 -3.83 5.00 -29.05
C CYS A 534 -4.81 5.90 -28.29
N ASN A 535 -6.00 5.38 -28.00
CA ASN A 535 -6.90 5.95 -27.03
C ASN A 535 -6.28 5.85 -25.63
N ILE A 536 -5.84 6.99 -25.09
CA ILE A 536 -5.14 7.04 -23.79
C ILE A 536 -6.08 6.63 -22.65
N SER A 537 -7.38 6.97 -22.72
CA SER A 537 -8.38 6.58 -21.72
C SER A 537 -8.53 5.05 -21.62
N ASP A 538 -8.33 4.31 -22.72
CA ASP A 538 -8.35 2.85 -22.73
C ASP A 538 -7.13 2.28 -22.02
N LEU A 539 -5.95 2.83 -22.28
CA LEU A 539 -4.71 2.44 -21.60
C LEU A 539 -4.76 2.74 -20.11
N ILE A 540 -5.35 3.86 -19.69
CA ILE A 540 -5.60 4.16 -18.27
C ILE A 540 -6.55 3.13 -17.67
N THR A 541 -7.61 2.74 -18.39
CA THR A 541 -8.56 1.73 -17.93
C THR A 541 -7.87 0.36 -17.72
N ILE A 542 -7.01 -0.05 -18.66
CA ILE A 542 -6.20 -1.26 -18.54
C ILE A 542 -5.23 -1.16 -17.33
N ALA A 543 -4.53 -0.05 -17.18
CA ALA A 543 -3.60 0.17 -16.07
C ALA A 543 -4.30 0.09 -14.70
N CYS A 544 -5.49 0.69 -14.59
CA CYS A 544 -6.32 0.58 -13.38
C CYS A 544 -6.76 -0.85 -13.10
N PHE A 545 -7.11 -1.62 -14.14
CA PHE A 545 -7.49 -3.03 -13.99
C PHE A 545 -6.34 -3.87 -13.45
N ILE A 546 -5.13 -3.70 -14.02
CA ILE A 546 -3.92 -4.39 -13.56
C ILE A 546 -3.67 -4.09 -12.08
N GLN A 547 -3.78 -2.82 -11.71
CA GLN A 547 -3.47 -2.36 -10.36
C GLN A 547 -4.53 -2.75 -9.31
N THR A 548 -5.80 -2.81 -9.69
CA THR A 548 -6.92 -3.13 -8.78
C THR A 548 -7.08 -4.62 -8.60
N SER A 549 -6.10 -5.43 -8.56
CA SER A 549 -6.15 -6.87 -8.37
C SER A 549 -7.40 -7.57 -8.98
N LYS A 550 -7.20 -8.44 -9.93
CA LYS A 550 -8.25 -9.26 -10.57
C LYS A 550 -9.22 -9.90 -9.56
N GLN A 551 -8.71 -10.37 -8.42
CA GLN A 551 -9.49 -11.01 -7.38
C GLN A 551 -10.50 -10.08 -6.68
N THR A 552 -10.23 -8.77 -6.68
CA THR A 552 -11.15 -7.77 -6.11
C THR A 552 -12.34 -7.52 -7.01
N ILE A 553 -12.13 -7.59 -8.33
CA ILE A 553 -13.15 -7.28 -9.34
C ILE A 553 -13.90 -8.54 -9.76
N ILE A 554 -13.22 -9.67 -9.95
CA ILE A 554 -13.78 -10.89 -10.53
C ILE A 554 -14.06 -11.93 -9.44
N LEU A 555 -15.32 -12.38 -9.30
CA LEU A 555 -15.75 -13.28 -8.22
C LEU A 555 -15.26 -14.72 -8.37
N SER A 556 -15.34 -15.31 -9.58
CA SER A 556 -14.93 -16.72 -9.77
C SER A 556 -14.45 -17.07 -11.18
N LYS A 557 -15.29 -16.90 -12.18
CA LYS A 557 -15.00 -17.13 -13.60
C LYS A 557 -15.58 -15.96 -14.37
N PHE A 558 -14.73 -15.06 -14.80
CA PHE A 558 -15.12 -14.02 -15.73
C PHE A 558 -15.63 -14.72 -17.00
N LYS A 559 -16.92 -14.59 -17.28
CA LYS A 559 -17.44 -14.96 -18.59
C LYS A 559 -16.86 -13.94 -19.55
N SER A 560 -15.79 -14.32 -20.25
CA SER A 560 -15.24 -13.47 -21.29
C SER A 560 -16.37 -13.09 -22.25
N PHE A 561 -16.30 -11.91 -22.81
CA PHE A 561 -17.22 -11.51 -23.89
C PHE A 561 -17.25 -12.55 -25.03
N ASN A 562 -16.15 -13.29 -25.23
CA ASN A 562 -16.07 -14.45 -26.09
C ASN A 562 -17.05 -15.60 -25.72
N GLY A 563 -17.46 -15.72 -24.46
CA GLY A 563 -18.44 -16.72 -24.01
C GLY A 563 -19.88 -16.41 -24.42
N GLN A 564 -20.23 -15.18 -24.78
CA GLN A 564 -21.55 -14.84 -25.34
C GLN A 564 -21.69 -15.27 -26.82
N PHE A 565 -20.58 -15.51 -27.51
CA PHE A 565 -20.56 -16.02 -28.91
C PHE A 565 -20.51 -17.54 -29.02
N GLU A 566 -20.67 -18.27 -27.92
CA GLU A 566 -20.68 -19.75 -27.89
C GLU A 566 -21.96 -20.39 -28.42
N SER A 567 -22.82 -19.67 -29.14
CA SER A 567 -23.86 -20.34 -29.93
C SER A 567 -23.19 -21.08 -31.11
N SER A 568 -23.42 -22.37 -31.20
CA SER A 568 -22.77 -23.36 -32.03
C SER A 568 -22.78 -23.11 -33.55
N SER A 569 -23.46 -22.06 -34.03
CA SER A 569 -23.54 -21.68 -35.46
C SER A 569 -22.35 -20.79 -35.91
N ASP A 570 -21.72 -20.05 -35.00
CA ASP A 570 -20.70 -19.04 -35.34
C ASP A 570 -19.26 -19.58 -35.43
N LEU A 571 -19.03 -20.79 -34.92
CA LEU A 571 -17.71 -21.44 -34.89
C LEU A 571 -17.21 -21.94 -36.28
N LYS A 572 -18.05 -21.89 -37.31
CA LYS A 572 -17.69 -22.35 -38.66
C LYS A 572 -16.98 -21.30 -39.51
N ASN A 573 -16.89 -20.05 -39.04
CA ASN A 573 -16.28 -18.99 -39.82
C ASN A 573 -14.77 -18.84 -39.47
N ILE A 574 -13.89 -19.20 -40.40
CA ILE A 574 -12.42 -19.15 -40.27
C ILE A 574 -11.93 -17.74 -40.00
N ASN A 575 -12.61 -16.70 -40.48
CA ASN A 575 -12.26 -15.31 -40.22
C ASN A 575 -12.59 -14.90 -38.76
N LEU A 576 -13.65 -15.46 -38.20
CA LEU A 576 -14.01 -15.30 -36.78
C LEU A 576 -12.95 -15.93 -35.85
N LEU A 577 -12.46 -17.13 -36.22
CA LEU A 577 -11.40 -17.82 -35.46
C LEU A 577 -10.07 -17.05 -35.52
N LYS A 578 -9.73 -16.50 -36.70
CA LYS A 578 -8.54 -15.64 -36.82
C LYS A 578 -8.67 -14.37 -36.00
N SER A 579 -9.82 -13.70 -36.03
CA SER A 579 -10.03 -12.49 -35.19
C SER A 579 -10.03 -12.80 -33.71
N ARG A 580 -10.53 -13.95 -33.26
CA ARG A 580 -10.43 -14.38 -31.85
C ARG A 580 -8.98 -14.61 -31.37
N LEU A 581 -8.14 -15.19 -32.20
CA LEU A 581 -6.71 -15.33 -31.93
C LEU A 581 -6.01 -13.97 -31.81
N PHE A 582 -6.39 -13.02 -32.66
CA PHE A 582 -5.88 -11.65 -32.60
C PHE A 582 -6.30 -10.89 -31.33
N ILE A 583 -7.52 -11.12 -30.87
CA ILE A 583 -8.12 -10.46 -29.71
C ILE A 583 -7.67 -11.11 -28.38
N SER A 584 -6.96 -12.26 -28.40
CA SER A 584 -6.56 -12.98 -27.17
C SER A 584 -5.74 -12.13 -26.22
N CYS A 585 -6.44 -11.32 -25.42
CA CYS A 585 -5.89 -10.38 -24.46
C CYS A 585 -6.89 -10.17 -23.33
N GLU A 586 -6.55 -10.60 -22.12
CA GLU A 586 -7.43 -10.43 -20.96
C GLU A 586 -7.73 -8.96 -20.65
N PHE A 587 -6.82 -8.06 -20.99
CA PHE A 587 -7.02 -6.62 -20.81
C PHE A 587 -8.02 -6.04 -21.80
N ILE A 588 -8.05 -6.54 -23.03
CA ILE A 588 -9.05 -6.14 -24.01
C ILE A 588 -10.43 -6.66 -23.62
N ASP A 589 -10.55 -7.90 -23.15
CA ASP A 589 -11.80 -8.46 -22.66
C ASP A 589 -12.37 -7.63 -21.51
N PHE A 590 -11.53 -7.19 -20.59
CA PHE A 590 -11.96 -6.32 -19.51
C PHE A 590 -12.37 -4.94 -20.01
N LEU A 591 -11.65 -4.38 -20.97
CA LEU A 591 -11.98 -3.10 -21.59
C LEU A 591 -13.36 -3.12 -22.24
N LEU A 592 -13.68 -4.18 -22.98
CA LEU A 592 -14.99 -4.40 -23.61
C LEU A 592 -16.10 -4.51 -22.56
N PHE A 593 -15.85 -5.25 -21.47
CA PHE A 593 -16.77 -5.31 -20.34
C PHE A 593 -17.01 -3.92 -19.73
N PHE A 594 -15.95 -3.14 -19.53
CA PHE A 594 -16.06 -1.80 -18.96
C PHE A 594 -16.90 -0.86 -19.83
N TYR A 595 -16.76 -0.92 -21.14
CA TYR A 595 -17.62 -0.15 -22.04
C TYR A 595 -19.09 -0.56 -21.97
N SER A 596 -19.37 -1.87 -21.88
CA SER A 596 -20.72 -2.37 -21.70
C SER A 596 -21.32 -1.90 -20.36
N LEU A 597 -20.54 -1.95 -19.29
CA LEU A 597 -20.94 -1.43 -17.99
C LEU A 597 -21.25 0.08 -18.06
N LYS A 598 -20.41 0.87 -18.73
CA LYS A 598 -20.61 2.30 -18.92
C LYS A 598 -21.92 2.60 -19.64
N ASN A 599 -22.28 1.81 -20.66
CA ASN A 599 -23.54 1.94 -21.36
C ASN A 599 -24.73 1.61 -20.45
N ILE A 600 -24.64 0.58 -19.61
CA ILE A 600 -25.68 0.24 -18.62
C ILE A 600 -25.86 1.38 -17.61
N ILE A 601 -24.77 1.92 -17.08
CA ILE A 601 -24.80 3.06 -16.14
C ILE A 601 -25.52 4.26 -16.77
N MET A 602 -25.23 4.58 -18.04
CA MET A 602 -25.84 5.69 -18.75
C MET A 602 -27.32 5.45 -19.07
N SER A 603 -27.67 4.26 -19.55
CA SER A 603 -29.03 3.91 -19.95
C SER A 603 -29.99 3.73 -18.77
N SER A 604 -29.48 3.29 -17.63
CA SER A 604 -30.27 3.12 -16.40
C SER A 604 -30.35 4.37 -15.52
N ASN A 605 -29.80 5.51 -15.96
CA ASN A 605 -29.71 6.75 -15.14
C ASN A 605 -29.09 6.51 -13.76
N ASN A 606 -28.04 5.69 -13.68
CA ASN A 606 -27.35 5.28 -12.45
C ASN A 606 -28.21 4.43 -11.48
N ASP A 607 -29.20 3.69 -11.97
CA ASP A 607 -29.95 2.79 -11.13
C ASP A 607 -29.05 1.68 -10.57
N ILE A 608 -28.90 1.68 -9.24
CA ILE A 608 -27.95 0.81 -8.52
C ILE A 608 -28.30 -0.68 -8.67
N ASP A 609 -29.58 -1.00 -8.68
CA ASP A 609 -30.01 -2.41 -8.71
C ASP A 609 -29.79 -3.00 -10.10
N THR A 610 -30.05 -2.26 -11.17
CA THR A 610 -29.72 -2.64 -12.55
C THR A 610 -28.22 -2.86 -12.72
N ILE A 611 -27.38 -1.97 -12.15
CA ILE A 611 -25.92 -2.10 -12.22
C ILE A 611 -25.43 -3.34 -11.45
N LYS A 612 -25.98 -3.60 -10.26
CA LYS A 612 -25.65 -4.79 -9.46
C LYS A 612 -26.02 -6.08 -10.18
N GLU A 613 -27.20 -6.12 -10.81
CA GLU A 613 -27.66 -7.27 -11.58
C GLU A 613 -26.73 -7.55 -12.76
N PHE A 614 -26.35 -6.53 -13.53
CA PHE A 614 -25.38 -6.64 -14.62
C PHE A 614 -24.03 -7.18 -14.12
N CYS A 615 -23.53 -6.66 -13.00
CA CYS A 615 -22.28 -7.13 -12.39
C CYS A 615 -22.40 -8.62 -11.98
N LEU A 616 -23.50 -9.02 -11.37
CA LEU A 616 -23.75 -10.40 -10.95
C LEU A 616 -23.79 -11.36 -12.15
N GLN A 617 -24.52 -10.98 -13.22
CA GLN A 617 -24.62 -11.77 -14.45
C GLN A 617 -23.24 -12.01 -15.10
N ASN A 618 -22.33 -11.04 -14.99
CA ASN A 618 -20.97 -11.10 -15.52
C ASN A 618 -19.93 -11.62 -14.50
N GLN A 619 -20.37 -12.11 -13.34
CA GLN A 619 -19.47 -12.62 -12.29
C GLN A 619 -18.47 -11.57 -11.77
N VAL A 620 -18.89 -10.31 -11.66
CA VAL A 620 -18.09 -9.17 -11.22
C VAL A 620 -18.60 -8.67 -9.89
N ASN A 621 -17.66 -8.31 -9.00
CA ASN A 621 -17.97 -7.72 -7.70
C ASN A 621 -18.35 -6.24 -7.87
N TYR A 622 -19.60 -5.88 -7.57
CA TYR A 622 -20.08 -4.51 -7.66
C TYR A 622 -19.21 -3.50 -6.89
N ASN A 623 -18.88 -3.80 -5.62
CA ASN A 623 -18.05 -2.89 -4.81
C ASN A 623 -16.62 -2.76 -5.37
N GLY A 624 -16.07 -3.85 -5.89
CA GLY A 624 -14.76 -3.85 -6.53
C GLY A 624 -14.73 -2.98 -7.79
N ILE A 625 -15.77 -3.06 -8.62
CA ILE A 625 -15.87 -2.27 -9.85
C ILE A 625 -16.11 -0.78 -9.56
N MET A 626 -16.88 -0.45 -8.53
CA MET A 626 -17.05 0.95 -8.11
C MET A 626 -15.73 1.56 -7.62
N THR A 627 -14.98 0.85 -6.80
CA THR A 627 -13.62 1.26 -6.40
C THR A 627 -12.68 1.43 -7.61
N PHE A 628 -12.79 0.54 -8.59
CA PHE A 628 -12.04 0.64 -9.84
C PHE A 628 -12.39 1.93 -10.62
N ILE A 629 -13.67 2.28 -10.73
CA ILE A 629 -14.12 3.51 -11.41
C ILE A 629 -13.56 4.74 -10.69
N GLU A 630 -13.64 4.80 -9.37
CA GLU A 630 -13.10 5.89 -8.56
C GLU A 630 -11.59 6.06 -8.77
N ASN A 631 -10.83 4.96 -8.75
CA ASN A 631 -9.38 4.97 -8.99
C ASN A 631 -9.04 5.45 -10.42
N ARG A 632 -9.80 5.00 -11.40
CA ARG A 632 -9.64 5.44 -12.80
C ARG A 632 -9.86 6.94 -12.96
N ASP A 633 -10.92 7.46 -12.35
CA ASP A 633 -11.24 8.88 -12.40
C ASP A 633 -10.19 9.73 -11.68
N GLU A 634 -9.57 9.21 -10.62
CA GLU A 634 -8.45 9.87 -9.96
C GLU A 634 -7.24 9.99 -10.89
N ILE A 635 -6.88 8.90 -11.58
CA ILE A 635 -5.76 8.91 -12.53
C ILE A 635 -6.04 9.87 -13.69
N ILE A 636 -7.26 9.90 -14.22
CA ILE A 636 -7.66 10.84 -15.26
C ILE A 636 -7.48 12.29 -14.77
N ARG A 637 -7.91 12.60 -13.54
CA ARG A 637 -7.70 13.92 -12.94
C ARG A 637 -6.21 14.23 -12.75
N ASP A 638 -5.40 13.26 -12.36
CA ASP A 638 -3.95 13.45 -12.21
C ASP A 638 -3.28 13.84 -13.54
N PHE A 639 -3.65 13.17 -14.63
CA PHE A 639 -3.17 13.53 -15.97
C PHE A 639 -3.63 14.93 -16.38
N LEU A 640 -4.92 15.28 -16.21
CA LEU A 640 -5.48 16.58 -16.60
C LEU A 640 -4.88 17.75 -15.80
N PHE A 641 -4.85 17.64 -14.48
CA PHE A 641 -4.58 18.78 -13.60
C PHE A 641 -3.15 18.86 -13.09
N ASN A 642 -2.52 17.72 -12.85
CA ASN A 642 -1.15 17.71 -12.31
C ASN A 642 -0.08 17.58 -13.40
N MET A 643 -0.42 16.92 -14.50
CA MET A 643 0.51 16.66 -15.60
C MET A 643 0.24 17.53 -16.81
N ASN A 644 -0.90 18.21 -16.86
CA ASN A 644 -1.35 18.98 -18.04
C ASN A 644 -1.32 18.14 -19.33
N MET A 645 -1.68 16.86 -19.22
CA MET A 645 -1.75 15.92 -20.35
C MET A 645 -3.20 15.58 -20.65
N ASN A 646 -3.54 15.40 -21.92
CA ASN A 646 -4.89 15.05 -22.32
C ASN A 646 -5.12 13.53 -22.28
N PRO A 647 -5.81 12.97 -21.25
CA PRO A 647 -6.11 11.55 -21.16
C PRO A 647 -7.20 11.09 -22.14
N PHE A 648 -7.83 12.02 -22.84
CA PHE A 648 -8.83 11.76 -23.88
C PHE A 648 -8.27 11.95 -25.30
N ALA A 649 -6.94 12.04 -25.44
CA ALA A 649 -6.31 12.04 -26.75
C ALA A 649 -6.74 10.78 -27.51
N ASN A 650 -7.06 10.96 -28.81
CA ASN A 650 -7.54 9.89 -29.70
C ASN A 650 -8.78 9.13 -29.22
N SER A 651 -9.64 9.74 -28.39
CA SER A 651 -10.83 9.09 -27.82
C SER A 651 -11.91 8.72 -28.86
N HIS A 652 -11.82 9.23 -30.09
CA HIS A 652 -12.66 8.85 -31.21
C HIS A 652 -12.35 7.44 -31.74
N ILE A 653 -11.14 6.94 -31.48
CA ILE A 653 -10.73 5.57 -31.80
C ILE A 653 -11.16 4.69 -30.63
N ASN A 654 -12.07 3.73 -30.87
CA ASN A 654 -12.67 2.98 -29.78
C ASN A 654 -12.78 1.50 -30.12
N VAL A 655 -12.16 0.65 -29.31
CA VAL A 655 -12.24 -0.82 -29.40
C VAL A 655 -13.68 -1.33 -29.30
N TYR A 656 -14.57 -0.58 -28.63
CA TYR A 656 -15.99 -0.92 -28.53
C TYR A 656 -16.69 -1.03 -29.89
N ASN A 657 -16.22 -0.28 -30.90
CA ASN A 657 -16.72 -0.36 -32.27
C ASN A 657 -16.52 -1.77 -32.85
N LEU A 658 -15.56 -2.55 -32.34
CA LEU A 658 -15.35 -3.93 -32.71
C LEU A 658 -16.62 -4.79 -32.49
N LEU A 659 -17.30 -4.60 -31.38
CA LEU A 659 -18.51 -5.34 -31.02
C LEU A 659 -19.70 -5.03 -31.97
N ASN A 660 -19.82 -3.76 -32.35
CA ASN A 660 -20.95 -3.27 -33.11
C ASN A 660 -20.74 -3.38 -34.64
N SER A 661 -19.50 -3.41 -35.10
CA SER A 661 -19.18 -3.37 -36.54
C SER A 661 -19.01 -4.75 -37.16
N TYR A 662 -18.89 -5.80 -36.38
CA TYR A 662 -18.60 -7.15 -36.89
C TYR A 662 -19.57 -7.63 -37.97
N ASN A 663 -20.88 -7.37 -37.83
CA ASN A 663 -21.92 -7.77 -38.77
C ASN A 663 -22.36 -6.64 -39.71
N THR A 664 -21.88 -5.42 -39.56
CA THR A 664 -22.46 -4.25 -40.21
C THR A 664 -21.48 -3.41 -41.04
N ASN A 665 -20.19 -3.42 -40.72
CA ASN A 665 -19.20 -2.56 -41.39
C ASN A 665 -17.77 -3.10 -41.29
N GLN A 666 -17.24 -3.62 -42.40
CA GLN A 666 -15.92 -4.25 -42.49
C GLN A 666 -14.78 -3.24 -42.23
N ASN A 667 -14.90 -1.98 -42.64
CA ASN A 667 -13.86 -0.96 -42.44
C ASN A 667 -13.71 -0.60 -40.96
N LEU A 668 -14.81 -0.42 -40.23
CA LEU A 668 -14.80 -0.18 -38.79
C LEU A 668 -14.20 -1.38 -37.99
N PHE A 669 -14.40 -2.57 -38.49
CA PHE A 669 -13.83 -3.79 -37.90
C PHE A 669 -12.31 -3.82 -38.09
N GLU A 670 -11.80 -3.47 -39.28
CA GLU A 670 -10.35 -3.39 -39.56
C GLU A 670 -9.68 -2.30 -38.75
N GLU A 671 -10.28 -1.11 -38.63
CA GLU A 671 -9.81 -0.02 -37.75
C GLU A 671 -9.73 -0.44 -36.28
N SER A 672 -10.72 -1.21 -35.82
CA SER A 672 -10.76 -1.72 -34.45
C SER A 672 -9.67 -2.76 -34.17
N ILE A 673 -9.34 -3.61 -35.15
CA ILE A 673 -8.19 -4.55 -35.07
C ILE A 673 -6.88 -3.78 -35.00
N GLU A 674 -6.72 -2.76 -35.83
CA GLU A 674 -5.54 -1.91 -35.81
C GLU A 674 -5.31 -1.24 -34.44
N GLU A 675 -6.39 -0.76 -33.83
CA GLU A 675 -6.34 -0.19 -32.49
C GLU A 675 -5.93 -1.23 -31.43
N ILE A 676 -6.45 -2.45 -31.51
CA ILE A 676 -6.03 -3.54 -30.60
C ILE A 676 -4.53 -3.83 -30.76
N ILE A 677 -4.00 -3.83 -31.98
CA ILE A 677 -2.57 -4.03 -32.23
C ILE A 677 -1.76 -2.91 -31.60
N LYS A 678 -2.21 -1.65 -31.73
CA LYS A 678 -1.56 -0.50 -31.08
C LYS A 678 -1.57 -0.64 -29.55
N ILE A 679 -2.70 -1.02 -28.95
CA ILE A 679 -2.81 -1.27 -27.50
C ILE A 679 -1.82 -2.38 -27.09
N LYS A 680 -1.75 -3.50 -27.83
CA LYS A 680 -0.77 -4.57 -27.54
C LYS A 680 0.67 -4.10 -27.63
N LYS A 681 1.00 -3.20 -28.59
CA LYS A 681 2.32 -2.57 -28.67
C LYS A 681 2.61 -1.70 -27.44
N CYS A 682 1.62 -0.93 -26.97
CA CYS A 682 1.77 -0.14 -25.74
C CYS A 682 1.98 -1.04 -24.52
N ILE A 683 1.22 -2.15 -24.40
CA ILE A 683 1.41 -3.14 -23.34
C ILE A 683 2.83 -3.73 -23.41
N TYR A 684 3.31 -4.07 -24.59
CA TYR A 684 4.67 -4.57 -24.76
C TYR A 684 5.71 -3.54 -24.30
N GLU A 685 5.58 -2.27 -24.67
CA GLU A 685 6.52 -1.22 -24.26
C GLU A 685 6.60 -1.06 -22.73
N GLY A 686 5.48 -1.21 -22.03
CA GLY A 686 5.46 -1.17 -20.57
C GLY A 686 6.02 -2.45 -19.93
N TYR A 687 5.67 -3.60 -20.49
CA TYR A 687 5.90 -4.91 -19.89
C TYR A 687 6.92 -5.78 -20.65
N LYS A 688 7.81 -5.18 -21.42
CA LYS A 688 8.79 -5.91 -22.26
C LYS A 688 9.77 -6.79 -21.45
N LEU A 689 9.96 -6.51 -20.16
CA LEU A 689 10.72 -7.38 -19.25
C LEU A 689 9.93 -8.61 -18.82
N ASN A 690 8.62 -8.61 -19.01
CA ASN A 690 7.70 -9.67 -18.59
C ASN A 690 7.25 -10.51 -19.81
N VAL A 691 8.18 -10.91 -20.66
CA VAL A 691 7.92 -11.79 -21.81
C VAL A 691 8.26 -13.23 -21.41
N ALA A 692 7.39 -14.17 -21.81
CA ALA A 692 7.67 -15.59 -21.66
C ALA A 692 7.45 -16.33 -22.97
N THR A 693 8.32 -17.30 -23.23
CA THR A 693 8.30 -18.14 -24.44
C THR A 693 7.84 -19.54 -24.10
N TYR A 694 6.97 -20.09 -24.92
CA TYR A 694 6.47 -21.45 -24.75
C TYR A 694 7.53 -22.47 -25.14
N ASN A 695 7.84 -23.36 -24.18
CA ASN A 695 8.70 -24.50 -24.42
C ASN A 695 7.83 -25.73 -24.69
N ILE A 696 7.93 -26.25 -25.93
CA ILE A 696 7.10 -27.37 -26.41
C ILE A 696 7.45 -28.65 -25.67
N GLU A 697 8.72 -28.90 -25.42
CA GLU A 697 9.18 -30.15 -24.79
C GLU A 697 8.70 -30.27 -23.34
N LYS A 698 8.73 -29.16 -22.60
CA LYS A 698 8.31 -29.11 -21.18
C LYS A 698 6.84 -28.76 -21.00
N ASN A 699 6.13 -28.37 -22.09
CA ASN A 699 4.73 -27.93 -22.06
C ASN A 699 4.48 -26.77 -21.05
N VAL A 700 5.45 -25.87 -20.90
CA VAL A 700 5.40 -24.71 -19.98
C VAL A 700 5.92 -23.46 -20.66
N TYR A 701 5.53 -22.29 -20.14
CA TYR A 701 6.16 -21.04 -20.49
C TYR A 701 7.45 -20.83 -19.67
N ILE A 702 8.46 -20.28 -20.30
CA ILE A 702 9.73 -19.91 -19.67
C ILE A 702 9.87 -18.40 -19.77
N SER A 703 10.04 -17.72 -18.63
CA SER A 703 10.31 -16.28 -18.62
C SER A 703 11.65 -15.99 -19.30
N ASN A 704 11.63 -15.07 -20.25
CA ASN A 704 12.83 -14.72 -21.01
C ASN A 704 13.86 -13.95 -20.17
N PHE A 705 13.40 -13.16 -19.19
CA PHE A 705 14.27 -12.35 -18.35
C PHE A 705 15.06 -13.18 -17.33
N ASN A 706 14.45 -14.21 -16.73
CA ASN A 706 15.05 -14.96 -15.62
C ASN A 706 15.06 -16.48 -15.80
N GLY A 707 14.57 -17.01 -16.92
CA GLY A 707 14.59 -18.44 -17.23
C GLY A 707 13.66 -19.33 -16.39
N HIS A 708 12.78 -18.76 -15.56
CA HIS A 708 11.89 -19.55 -14.71
C HIS A 708 10.72 -20.16 -15.49
N GLN A 709 10.37 -21.39 -15.15
CA GLN A 709 9.18 -22.05 -15.65
C GLN A 709 7.93 -21.43 -15.00
N ILE A 710 6.98 -21.02 -15.82
CA ILE A 710 5.78 -20.31 -15.39
C ILE A 710 4.55 -21.18 -15.61
N GLU A 711 3.78 -21.42 -14.57
CA GLU A 711 2.43 -21.93 -14.68
C GLU A 711 1.47 -20.79 -15.06
N ALA A 712 0.94 -20.85 -16.25
CA ALA A 712 -0.02 -19.87 -16.71
C ALA A 712 -1.42 -20.16 -16.16
N ASN A 713 -1.84 -19.41 -15.15
CA ASN A 713 -3.19 -19.47 -14.59
C ASN A 713 -4.20 -18.59 -15.37
N SER A 714 -3.89 -18.26 -16.60
CA SER A 714 -4.77 -17.49 -17.48
C SER A 714 -5.88 -18.34 -18.07
N TYR A 715 -7.11 -17.83 -18.07
CA TYR A 715 -8.22 -18.52 -18.74
C TYR A 715 -8.03 -18.59 -20.27
N LEU A 716 -7.34 -17.61 -20.86
CA LEU A 716 -6.99 -17.63 -22.27
C LEU A 716 -6.17 -18.89 -22.62
N LEU A 717 -5.18 -19.21 -21.78
CA LEU A 717 -4.31 -20.36 -22.00
C LEU A 717 -5.02 -21.69 -21.69
N LYS A 718 -5.99 -21.69 -20.78
CA LYS A 718 -6.82 -22.86 -20.48
C LYS A 718 -7.82 -23.18 -21.58
N ASN A 719 -8.33 -22.16 -22.24
CA ASN A 719 -9.36 -22.30 -23.28
C ASN A 719 -8.80 -22.43 -24.72
N PHE A 720 -7.49 -22.23 -24.89
CA PHE A 720 -6.83 -22.35 -26.20
C PHE A 720 -7.07 -23.71 -26.90
N PRO A 721 -7.15 -24.86 -26.21
CA PRO A 721 -7.45 -26.16 -26.84
C PRO A 721 -8.86 -26.28 -27.42
N LEU A 722 -9.82 -25.48 -26.96
CA LEU A 722 -11.23 -25.56 -27.45
C LEU A 722 -11.40 -25.01 -28.87
N LEU A 723 -10.39 -24.31 -29.41
CA LEU A 723 -10.37 -23.80 -30.78
C LEU A 723 -10.01 -24.88 -31.83
N ASN A 724 -9.76 -26.14 -31.42
CA ASN A 724 -9.17 -27.20 -32.23
C ASN A 724 -10.10 -28.41 -32.54
N SER A 725 -11.39 -28.24 -32.66
CA SER A 725 -12.23 -29.32 -33.16
C SER A 725 -12.08 -29.46 -34.68
N GLY A 726 -11.05 -30.17 -35.16
CA GLY A 726 -11.10 -30.68 -36.50
C GLY A 726 -9.84 -30.82 -37.34
N LYS A 727 -8.67 -30.34 -36.97
CA LYS A 727 -7.41 -30.61 -37.71
C LYS A 727 -6.22 -30.67 -36.77
N LYS A 728 -5.28 -31.58 -37.00
CA LYS A 728 -3.99 -31.72 -36.35
C LYS A 728 -3.17 -30.41 -36.47
N PHE A 729 -3.40 -29.47 -35.59
CA PHE A 729 -2.47 -28.37 -35.34
C PHE A 729 -1.57 -28.76 -34.16
N ILE A 730 -0.28 -28.85 -34.42
CA ILE A 730 0.71 -29.35 -33.50
C ILE A 730 1.02 -28.33 -32.38
N ASP A 731 0.64 -27.04 -32.55
CA ASP A 731 0.86 -26.00 -31.56
C ASP A 731 -0.36 -25.12 -31.33
N THR A 732 -1.02 -25.36 -30.21
CA THR A 732 -2.27 -24.67 -29.82
C THR A 732 -2.02 -23.48 -28.88
N LYS A 733 -0.78 -23.26 -28.43
CA LYS A 733 -0.43 -22.18 -27.51
C LYS A 733 0.37 -21.07 -28.20
N PRO A 734 0.15 -19.79 -27.87
CA PRO A 734 0.98 -18.71 -28.43
C PRO A 734 2.44 -18.91 -28.08
N LYS A 735 3.32 -18.68 -29.06
CA LYS A 735 4.78 -18.85 -28.87
C LYS A 735 5.30 -17.92 -27.80
N HIS A 736 4.82 -16.68 -27.76
CA HIS A 736 5.21 -15.68 -26.78
C HIS A 736 3.99 -15.09 -26.10
N ILE A 737 4.11 -14.80 -24.83
CA ILE A 737 3.11 -14.07 -24.03
C ILE A 737 3.80 -12.95 -23.26
N ILE A 738 3.05 -11.89 -23.00
CA ILE A 738 3.40 -10.83 -22.02
C ILE A 738 2.51 -11.06 -20.80
N TYR A 739 3.06 -10.94 -19.61
CA TYR A 739 2.30 -11.05 -18.37
C TYR A 739 2.44 -9.78 -17.53
N ASP A 740 1.44 -9.48 -16.71
CA ASP A 740 1.42 -8.30 -15.83
C ASP A 740 2.35 -8.46 -14.62
N SER A 741 2.28 -9.61 -13.98
CA SER A 741 3.03 -9.88 -12.76
C SER A 741 3.31 -11.37 -12.59
N LEU A 742 4.44 -11.66 -11.96
CA LEU A 742 4.83 -13.02 -11.58
C LEU A 742 4.52 -13.20 -10.09
N ILE A 743 3.69 -14.19 -9.77
CA ILE A 743 3.36 -14.57 -8.40
C ILE A 743 4.19 -15.79 -8.03
N ILE A 744 5.11 -15.60 -7.09
CA ILE A 744 5.94 -16.66 -6.57
C ILE A 744 5.41 -17.07 -5.20
N LYS A 745 5.08 -18.34 -5.04
CA LYS A 745 4.66 -18.91 -3.76
C LYS A 745 5.66 -19.95 -3.34
N GLN A 746 6.11 -19.87 -2.10
CA GLN A 746 6.91 -20.91 -1.47
C GLN A 746 5.98 -21.89 -0.77
N ASN A 747 6.07 -23.17 -1.13
CA ASN A 747 5.40 -24.24 -0.42
C ASN A 747 6.14 -24.60 0.89
N PHE A 748 5.47 -25.29 1.82
CA PHE A 748 6.07 -25.74 3.08
C PHE A 748 7.34 -26.59 2.89
N ASN A 749 7.52 -27.21 1.74
CA ASN A 749 8.71 -28.02 1.37
C ASN A 749 9.84 -27.18 0.75
N SER A 750 9.82 -25.85 0.89
CA SER A 750 10.80 -24.92 0.29
C SER A 750 10.82 -24.90 -1.24
N GLU A 751 9.85 -25.51 -1.91
CA GLU A 751 9.69 -25.44 -3.35
C GLU A 751 8.97 -24.16 -3.77
N TYR A 752 9.41 -23.56 -4.88
CA TYR A 752 8.80 -22.37 -5.45
C TYR A 752 7.89 -22.72 -6.61
N THR A 753 6.67 -22.18 -6.59
CA THR A 753 5.78 -22.20 -7.75
C THR A 753 5.67 -20.80 -8.34
N PHE A 754 5.78 -20.70 -9.67
CA PHE A 754 5.73 -19.46 -10.42
C PHE A 754 4.46 -19.44 -11.23
N SER A 755 3.62 -18.44 -11.03
CA SER A 755 2.37 -18.29 -11.78
C SER A 755 2.15 -16.85 -12.20
N ILE A 756 1.46 -16.66 -13.33
CA ILE A 756 1.05 -15.33 -13.82
C ILE A 756 -0.45 -15.11 -13.59
N ALA A 757 -0.83 -13.87 -13.32
CA ALA A 757 -2.22 -13.51 -13.09
C ALA A 757 -2.97 -13.25 -14.40
N ASN A 758 -2.40 -12.45 -15.28
CA ASN A 758 -2.98 -12.08 -16.57
C ASN A 758 -1.94 -12.19 -17.68
N CYS A 759 -2.36 -12.45 -18.90
CA CYS A 759 -1.45 -12.45 -20.02
C CYS A 759 -2.09 -11.93 -21.32
N VAL A 760 -1.20 -11.54 -22.23
CA VAL A 760 -1.51 -11.11 -23.60
C VAL A 760 -0.73 -11.98 -24.56
N SER A 761 -1.38 -12.55 -25.55
CA SER A 761 -0.68 -13.27 -26.62
C SER A 761 0.06 -12.30 -27.53
N ILE A 762 1.32 -12.58 -27.81
CA ILE A 762 2.09 -11.89 -28.85
C ILE A 762 2.00 -12.73 -30.11
N LEU A 763 1.45 -12.14 -31.18
CA LEU A 763 1.45 -12.74 -32.49
C LEU A 763 2.69 -12.26 -33.23
N SER A 764 3.55 -13.21 -33.62
CA SER A 764 4.71 -12.93 -34.47
C SER A 764 4.29 -12.21 -35.75
N GLY A 765 4.98 -11.13 -36.09
CA GLY A 765 4.72 -10.31 -37.29
C GLY A 765 3.92 -9.02 -37.03
N TYR A 766 3.31 -8.84 -35.85
CA TYR A 766 2.60 -7.60 -35.47
C TYR A 766 3.29 -6.81 -34.39
N ILE A 767 4.12 -7.46 -33.58
CA ILE A 767 4.95 -6.84 -32.55
C ILE A 767 6.36 -7.33 -32.77
N ASP A 768 7.26 -6.41 -33.12
CA ASP A 768 8.68 -6.70 -33.19
C ASP A 768 9.21 -6.81 -31.77
N ILE A 769 9.47 -8.03 -31.35
CA ILE A 769 10.06 -8.28 -30.04
C ILE A 769 11.58 -8.04 -30.19
N ASP A 770 12.11 -7.12 -29.38
CA ASP A 770 13.54 -6.87 -29.32
C ASP A 770 14.28 -8.19 -28.99
N PRO A 771 15.23 -8.63 -29.84
CA PRO A 771 15.97 -9.88 -29.63
C PRO A 771 16.63 -9.99 -28.26
N THR A 772 16.95 -8.88 -27.59
CA THR A 772 17.52 -8.86 -26.24
C THR A 772 16.53 -9.34 -25.17
N PHE A 773 15.23 -9.40 -25.48
CA PHE A 773 14.17 -9.87 -24.60
C PHE A 773 13.58 -11.23 -25.03
N ILE A 774 14.14 -11.89 -26.04
CA ILE A 774 13.84 -13.24 -26.50
C ILE A 774 14.94 -14.19 -26.06
#